data_6bf6362668eefeb9fe959c9ff91b97c6
#
_entry.id   6bf6362668eefeb9fe959c9ff91b97c6
#
_cell.length_a   1.000
_cell.length_b   1.000
_cell.length_c   1.000
_cell.angle_alpha   90.00
_cell.angle_beta   90.00
_cell.angle_gamma   90.00
#
_symmetry.space_group_name_H-M   'P 1'
#
loop_
_entity.id
_entity.type
_entity.pdbx_description
1 polymer ?
#
loop_
_entity_poly.entity_id
_entity_poly.type
_entity_poly.pdbx_seq_one_letter_code
_entity_poly.pdbx_strand_id
1 'polypeptide(L)'
;MEGLSRKPGTPARENGSRLFNGFVIYSPYDVGGRCAVPFDIGLRYGKGEDMRIKVSNYISEMLVKAGIRQAFMVTGGGAMHLDDALGHQEGLCCIYDHHEQACAIAAEAYARIHNEIAALCVTTGPGGTNAITGVLGGWLDSIPMLVLSGQVRYDTTARWSGLGIRAMGDQEFDICKSIDCMTKYSEMVIDPMRIRYCLEKALYLAKSGRPGPCWLDIPLNVQGAFVETEDLEGFDPEDYENGGTGWGTMGNIHAIPEDEAGKGEKRQLLPGKVSRETADLILSKIRAAKRPVINAGNGIRIAGAHDVFMRVAEKLGIPVITGWDSEDCIWDEHPLYTGRAGNMGDRAGNFAIQNSDLVLSVGSRLSIRQVGYNYKTWARAAFVIANDIDSEELKKPSVHADLAVHADAKDLLEQLDGALDEILEKEGNQLAESLSKKGEKQLFGGGEGLPGMSWSETCRMWKETYPVVQEKHWNFTDQEPANVYAAIQAISSRLKEDQITVVGNGSACVVGGHAYVIKKGQRFITNSAVAAMGYDLPAAIGAWTASRDSRCYSQGRDRSGEDLILVTGDGSIQMNLQELQTIIHHKMGIKIFLINNGGYHSIRQTQKNFFGEPLIGIGVDSGDLSFPDMEKLACAYGYSYIKAEHNSELAKAVEQTLAAEGPVICEIFVSMDQNFEPKSSAKRLPDGTLVSPPLEDLAPFLPEEEMDRNMIIPRIRK
;
A
#
# COMPACT_ATOMS: atom_id res chain seq x y z
N MET A 1 28.49 -62.30 9.38
CA MET A 1 28.43 -62.56 10.83
C MET A 1 27.54 -61.48 11.35
N GLU A 2 26.30 -61.77 11.49
CA GLU A 2 25.53 -62.00 12.71
C GLU A 2 25.35 -60.69 13.50
N GLY A 3 24.21 -60.12 13.83
CA GLY A 3 22.85 -60.65 13.88
C GLY A 3 22.13 -60.02 15.06
N LEU A 4 20.82 -59.97 14.97
CA LEU A 4 19.85 -59.76 16.08
C LEU A 4 19.43 -58.30 16.33
N SER A 5 18.27 -57.80 15.82
CA SER A 5 16.88 -58.08 16.10
C SER A 5 16.46 -57.90 17.57
N ARG A 6 15.59 -56.91 17.81
CA ARG A 6 14.26 -57.06 18.47
C ARG A 6 13.60 -55.72 18.77
N LYS A 7 12.43 -55.50 18.17
CA LYS A 7 11.31 -54.78 18.77
C LYS A 7 10.65 -55.73 19.80
N PRO A 8 9.86 -55.30 20.77
CA PRO A 8 8.56 -54.63 20.61
C PRO A 8 8.18 -53.66 21.77
N GLY A 9 7.15 -52.89 21.62
CA GLY A 9 5.89 -52.97 22.28
C GLY A 9 5.32 -51.67 22.73
N THR A 10 4.27 -51.19 22.05
CA THR A 10 3.30 -50.22 22.57
C THR A 10 2.52 -50.81 23.75
N PRO A 11 1.98 -49.99 24.66
CA PRO A 11 0.55 -50.09 24.88
C PRO A 11 -0.21 -48.76 24.80
N ALA A 12 -1.41 -48.87 24.25
CA ALA A 12 -2.48 -47.90 24.29
C ALA A 12 -2.94 -47.58 25.72
N ARG A 13 -3.36 -46.35 25.97
CA ARG A 13 -4.34 -45.97 27.02
C ARG A 13 -5.20 -44.83 26.49
N GLU A 14 -6.36 -45.13 26.23
CA GLU A 14 -7.69 -44.81 26.71
C GLU A 14 -8.01 -43.34 26.98
N ASN A 15 -9.12 -42.97 26.36
CA ASN A 15 -9.97 -41.78 26.49
C ASN A 15 -10.17 -41.27 27.92
N GLY A 16 -10.04 -39.97 28.09
CA GLY A 16 -10.52 -39.25 29.25
C GLY A 16 -10.99 -37.87 28.84
N SER A 17 -12.25 -37.81 28.41
CA SER A 17 -12.97 -36.55 28.22
C SER A 17 -13.03 -35.79 29.55
N ARG A 18 -12.49 -34.56 29.57
CA ARG A 18 -12.88 -33.55 30.55
C ARG A 18 -13.31 -32.29 29.83
N LEU A 19 -14.60 -32.05 29.89
CA LEU A 19 -15.27 -30.77 29.62
C LEU A 19 -14.62 -29.67 30.46
N PHE A 20 -14.15 -28.62 29.81
CA PHE A 20 -13.98 -27.31 30.41
C PHE A 20 -15.00 -26.38 29.81
N ASN A 21 -15.87 -25.92 30.69
CA ASN A 21 -16.90 -24.93 30.43
C ASN A 21 -16.33 -23.54 30.23
N GLY A 22 -16.89 -22.83 29.26
CA GLY A 22 -17.21 -21.40 29.39
C GLY A 22 -16.14 -20.44 28.95
N PHE A 23 -15.95 -20.24 27.66
CA PHE A 23 -15.53 -18.96 27.13
C PHE A 23 -16.64 -18.41 26.21
N VAL A 24 -17.32 -17.40 26.72
CA VAL A 24 -18.22 -16.59 25.93
C VAL A 24 -17.32 -15.65 25.10
N ILE A 25 -17.29 -15.88 23.81
CA ILE A 25 -16.65 -14.98 22.86
C ILE A 25 -17.60 -13.78 22.71
N TYR A 26 -17.27 -12.67 23.34
CA TYR A 26 -17.92 -11.40 23.03
C TYR A 26 -17.38 -10.89 21.70
N SER A 27 -18.27 -10.84 20.71
CA SER A 27 -18.08 -10.10 19.47
C SER A 27 -17.97 -8.59 19.79
N PRO A 28 -16.95 -7.87 19.32
CA PRO A 28 -16.85 -6.43 19.54
C PRO A 28 -17.52 -5.63 18.41
N TYR A 29 -18.77 -5.99 18.07
CA TYR A 29 -19.58 -5.14 17.18
C TYR A 29 -20.93 -4.93 17.85
N ASP A 30 -21.02 -3.79 18.56
CA ASP A 30 -22.31 -3.20 18.89
C ASP A 30 -22.53 -2.01 17.95
N VAL A 31 -23.74 -1.96 17.40
CA VAL A 31 -24.17 -1.01 16.38
C VAL A 31 -24.44 0.33 17.07
N GLY A 32 -23.50 1.26 16.99
CA GLY A 32 -23.71 2.59 17.58
C GLY A 32 -22.46 3.48 17.55
N GLY A 33 -22.30 4.22 16.45
CA GLY A 33 -21.36 5.27 16.17
C GLY A 33 -20.51 5.86 17.30
N ARG A 34 -19.27 5.42 17.36
CA ARG A 34 -18.10 6.22 17.79
C ARG A 34 -16.84 5.54 17.27
N CYS A 35 -16.25 6.10 16.24
CA CYS A 35 -14.90 5.77 15.84
C CYS A 35 -13.91 6.58 16.71
N ALA A 36 -13.89 6.28 17.99
CA ALA A 36 -12.73 6.35 18.85
C ALA A 36 -12.60 4.93 19.37
N VAL A 37 -11.69 4.15 18.80
CA VAL A 37 -11.25 2.95 19.49
C VAL A 37 -10.66 3.48 20.80
N PRO A 38 -11.26 3.19 21.96
CA PRO A 38 -10.59 3.49 23.21
C PRO A 38 -9.32 2.64 23.18
N PHE A 39 -8.18 3.28 23.09
CA PHE A 39 -6.88 2.63 23.27
C PHE A 39 -6.71 2.37 24.77
N ASP A 40 -7.69 1.70 25.35
CA ASP A 40 -7.59 1.12 26.68
C ASP A 40 -7.09 -0.32 26.47
N ILE A 41 -5.77 -0.43 26.32
CA ILE A 41 -5.09 -1.68 26.61
C ILE A 41 -5.15 -1.78 28.13
N GLY A 42 -6.34 -2.11 28.65
CA GLY A 42 -6.57 -2.37 30.07
C GLY A 42 -5.83 -3.63 30.51
N LEU A 43 -4.51 -3.53 30.57
CA LEU A 43 -3.61 -4.55 31.07
C LEU A 43 -3.80 -4.68 32.59
N ARG A 44 -4.89 -5.34 33.00
CA ARG A 44 -4.99 -5.87 34.36
C ARG A 44 -4.36 -7.26 34.34
N TYR A 45 -3.08 -7.32 34.74
CA TYR A 45 -2.49 -8.58 35.15
C TYR A 45 -3.34 -9.16 36.29
N GLY A 46 -3.76 -10.42 36.15
CA GLY A 46 -4.45 -11.13 37.22
C GLY A 46 -3.55 -11.17 38.47
N LYS A 47 -4.09 -10.81 39.64
CA LYS A 47 -3.36 -10.94 40.91
C LYS A 47 -2.97 -12.41 41.10
N GLY A 48 -1.67 -12.75 40.90
CA GLY A 48 -1.14 -14.07 41.22
C GLY A 48 -0.18 -14.71 40.23
N GLU A 49 0.15 -14.08 39.08
CA GLU A 49 1.20 -14.57 38.17
C GLU A 49 2.54 -13.90 38.45
N ASP A 50 3.66 -14.58 38.16
CA ASP A 50 5.01 -14.08 38.34
C ASP A 50 5.14 -12.72 37.65
N MET A 51 5.21 -11.63 38.45
CA MET A 51 5.21 -10.26 37.96
C MET A 51 6.55 -9.86 37.34
N ARG A 52 7.58 -10.70 37.51
CA ARG A 52 8.93 -10.51 37.01
C ARG A 52 9.12 -11.17 35.66
N ILE A 53 9.29 -10.37 34.60
CA ILE A 53 9.41 -10.84 33.22
C ILE A 53 10.69 -10.30 32.55
N LYS A 54 11.26 -11.07 31.63
CA LYS A 54 12.35 -10.58 30.77
C LYS A 54 11.78 -9.60 29.75
N VAL A 55 12.48 -8.47 29.49
CA VAL A 55 12.00 -7.40 28.58
C VAL A 55 11.64 -7.93 27.21
N SER A 56 12.43 -8.83 26.61
CA SER A 56 12.10 -9.41 25.32
C SER A 56 10.81 -10.22 25.32
N ASN A 57 10.51 -10.95 26.42
CA ASN A 57 9.25 -11.69 26.57
C ASN A 57 8.08 -10.72 26.78
N TYR A 58 8.29 -9.65 27.56
CA TYR A 58 7.29 -8.60 27.70
C TYR A 58 6.91 -7.99 26.35
N ILE A 59 7.90 -7.69 25.48
CA ILE A 59 7.66 -7.18 24.13
C ILE A 59 6.80 -8.15 23.34
N SER A 60 7.18 -9.44 23.26
CA SER A 60 6.43 -10.42 22.48
C SER A 60 4.99 -10.61 22.94
N GLU A 61 4.76 -10.64 24.28
CA GLU A 61 3.41 -10.66 24.85
C GLU A 61 2.60 -9.43 24.51
N MET A 62 3.21 -8.24 24.60
CA MET A 62 2.56 -6.96 24.29
C MET A 62 2.16 -6.87 22.81
N LEU A 63 2.98 -7.38 21.89
CA LEU A 63 2.62 -7.45 20.46
C LEU A 63 1.33 -8.26 20.26
N VAL A 64 1.25 -9.44 20.87
CA VAL A 64 0.05 -10.28 20.78
C VAL A 64 -1.16 -9.62 21.43
N LYS A 65 -0.99 -8.99 22.60
CA LYS A 65 -2.05 -8.23 23.29
C LYS A 65 -2.53 -7.02 22.45
N ALA A 66 -1.62 -6.37 21.73
CA ALA A 66 -1.94 -5.29 20.78
C ALA A 66 -2.60 -5.77 19.47
N GLY A 67 -2.83 -7.08 19.33
CA GLY A 67 -3.45 -7.65 18.14
C GLY A 67 -2.49 -7.97 17.00
N ILE A 68 -1.17 -7.82 17.19
CA ILE A 68 -0.18 -8.21 16.19
C ILE A 68 -0.09 -9.75 16.18
N ARG A 69 -0.20 -10.34 15.00
CA ARG A 69 -0.21 -11.81 14.82
C ARG A 69 0.91 -12.31 13.94
N GLN A 70 1.62 -11.39 13.28
CA GLN A 70 2.66 -11.69 12.31
C GLN A 70 3.94 -10.91 12.62
N ALA A 71 5.09 -11.60 12.51
CA ALA A 71 6.41 -10.99 12.48
C ALA A 71 7.20 -11.50 11.26
N PHE A 72 7.95 -10.62 10.62
CA PHE A 72 8.92 -10.93 9.58
C PHE A 72 10.31 -10.64 10.11
N MET A 73 11.27 -11.55 9.95
CA MET A 73 12.55 -11.40 10.63
C MET A 73 13.71 -12.16 10.00
N VAL A 74 14.89 -11.61 10.19
CA VAL A 74 16.16 -12.31 10.02
C VAL A 74 16.86 -12.33 11.38
N THR A 75 17.16 -13.52 11.89
CA THR A 75 17.77 -13.69 13.20
C THR A 75 19.23 -13.22 13.22
N GLY A 76 19.67 -12.67 14.38
CA GLY A 76 21.06 -12.24 14.51
C GLY A 76 21.50 -11.97 15.93
N GLY A 77 22.82 -11.97 16.16
CA GLY A 77 23.42 -11.89 17.50
C GLY A 77 22.98 -10.68 18.32
N GLY A 78 22.79 -9.53 17.68
CA GLY A 78 22.33 -8.31 18.35
C GLY A 78 20.85 -8.33 18.75
N ALA A 79 20.05 -9.23 18.18
CA ALA A 79 18.62 -9.40 18.47
C ALA A 79 18.30 -10.74 19.18
N MET A 80 19.28 -11.50 19.62
CA MET A 80 19.10 -12.90 20.04
C MET A 80 18.02 -13.12 21.11
N HIS A 81 17.80 -12.17 22.02
CA HIS A 81 16.73 -12.30 23.01
C HIS A 81 15.35 -11.94 22.42
N LEU A 82 15.30 -11.02 21.47
CA LEU A 82 14.08 -10.72 20.71
C LEU A 82 13.70 -11.91 19.83
N ASP A 83 14.70 -12.46 19.11
CA ASP A 83 14.49 -13.62 18.21
C ASP A 83 13.91 -14.80 18.97
N ASP A 84 14.48 -15.14 20.13
CA ASP A 84 14.02 -16.20 21.02
C ASP A 84 12.60 -15.94 21.54
N ALA A 85 12.34 -14.72 22.04
CA ALA A 85 11.05 -14.38 22.62
C ALA A 85 9.93 -14.33 21.57
N LEU A 86 10.18 -13.75 20.40
CA LEU A 86 9.19 -13.67 19.32
C LEU A 86 8.91 -15.05 18.71
N GLY A 87 9.97 -15.84 18.49
CA GLY A 87 9.85 -17.17 17.88
C GLY A 87 9.11 -18.19 18.75
N HIS A 88 9.09 -18.01 20.07
CA HIS A 88 8.39 -18.88 21.01
C HIS A 88 7.04 -18.30 21.50
N GLN A 89 6.67 -17.10 21.07
CA GLN A 89 5.45 -16.45 21.54
C GLN A 89 4.20 -17.11 20.97
N GLU A 90 3.36 -17.70 21.81
CA GLU A 90 2.06 -18.22 21.41
C GLU A 90 1.17 -17.08 20.86
N GLY A 91 0.52 -17.33 19.72
CA GLY A 91 -0.34 -16.36 19.06
C GLY A 91 0.38 -15.37 18.13
N LEU A 92 1.71 -15.49 18.00
CA LEU A 92 2.52 -14.78 17.03
C LEU A 92 3.12 -15.75 16.01
N CYS A 93 2.92 -15.51 14.72
CA CYS A 93 3.53 -16.29 13.65
C CYS A 93 4.76 -15.57 13.13
N CYS A 94 5.92 -16.22 13.09
CA CYS A 94 7.15 -15.66 12.55
C CYS A 94 7.48 -16.27 11.19
N ILE A 95 7.70 -15.42 10.20
CA ILE A 95 8.31 -15.79 8.90
C ILE A 95 9.74 -15.30 8.91
N TYR A 96 10.65 -16.23 8.60
CA TYR A 96 12.08 -15.95 8.50
C TYR A 96 12.44 -15.82 7.03
N ASP A 97 12.66 -14.57 6.60
CA ASP A 97 13.11 -14.24 5.25
C ASP A 97 14.64 -14.38 5.16
N HIS A 98 15.19 -14.25 3.95
CA HIS A 98 16.63 -14.35 3.71
C HIS A 98 17.34 -13.00 3.63
N HIS A 99 16.57 -11.89 3.70
CA HIS A 99 17.11 -10.53 3.67
C HIS A 99 16.20 -9.56 4.43
N GLU A 100 16.76 -8.65 5.20
CA GLU A 100 16.00 -7.71 6.03
C GLU A 100 15.18 -6.70 5.20
N GLN A 101 15.63 -6.38 3.99
CA GLN A 101 14.81 -5.61 3.04
C GLN A 101 13.52 -6.35 2.72
N ALA A 102 13.60 -7.67 2.53
CA ALA A 102 12.43 -8.49 2.28
C ALA A 102 11.49 -8.52 3.47
N CYS A 103 12.00 -8.68 4.70
CA CYS A 103 11.20 -8.58 5.92
C CYS A 103 10.43 -7.27 6.01
N ALA A 104 11.10 -6.14 5.73
CA ALA A 104 10.50 -4.81 5.82
C ALA A 104 9.41 -4.61 4.75
N ILE A 105 9.66 -5.06 3.52
CA ILE A 105 8.68 -5.00 2.43
C ILE A 105 7.50 -5.95 2.70
N ALA A 106 7.74 -7.14 3.23
CA ALA A 106 6.67 -8.07 3.58
C ALA A 106 5.77 -7.52 4.70
N ALA A 107 6.35 -6.91 5.74
CA ALA A 107 5.60 -6.25 6.80
C ALA A 107 4.75 -5.07 6.27
N GLU A 108 5.32 -4.28 5.36
CA GLU A 108 4.63 -3.19 4.69
C GLU A 108 3.43 -3.70 3.86
N ALA A 109 3.64 -4.69 3.00
CA ALA A 109 2.60 -5.27 2.16
C ALA A 109 1.50 -5.98 2.98
N TYR A 110 1.86 -6.62 4.10
CA TYR A 110 0.90 -7.17 5.04
C TYR A 110 -0.06 -6.09 5.54
N ALA A 111 0.46 -4.95 5.97
CA ALA A 111 -0.35 -3.84 6.47
C ALA A 111 -1.23 -3.20 5.37
N ARG A 112 -0.80 -3.18 4.11
CA ARG A 112 -1.64 -2.68 2.99
C ARG A 112 -2.92 -3.49 2.77
N ILE A 113 -2.94 -4.75 3.15
CA ILE A 113 -4.13 -5.60 2.93
C ILE A 113 -5.27 -5.24 3.88
N HIS A 114 -4.98 -4.99 5.16
CA HIS A 114 -6.03 -4.80 6.16
C HIS A 114 -5.73 -3.73 7.22
N ASN A 115 -4.75 -2.86 6.98
CA ASN A 115 -4.35 -1.76 7.87
C ASN A 115 -3.88 -2.20 9.28
N GLU A 116 -3.47 -3.48 9.43
CA GLU A 116 -2.94 -4.00 10.68
C GLU A 116 -1.43 -4.13 10.63
N ILE A 117 -0.78 -3.83 11.75
CA ILE A 117 0.67 -3.87 11.84
C ILE A 117 1.14 -5.34 11.88
N ALA A 118 2.13 -5.69 11.03
CA ALA A 118 3.05 -6.79 11.29
C ALA A 118 4.32 -6.23 11.94
N ALA A 119 4.91 -7.00 12.84
CA ALA A 119 6.20 -6.63 13.41
C ALA A 119 7.33 -6.96 12.43
N LEU A 120 8.37 -6.14 12.44
CA LEU A 120 9.64 -6.41 11.77
C LEU A 120 10.71 -6.53 12.84
N CYS A 121 11.47 -7.65 12.89
CA CYS A 121 12.60 -7.81 13.79
C CYS A 121 13.88 -8.05 13.02
N VAL A 122 14.91 -7.21 13.29
CA VAL A 122 16.21 -7.27 12.64
C VAL A 122 17.34 -7.08 13.64
N THR A 123 18.54 -7.55 13.30
CA THR A 123 19.71 -7.41 14.18
C THR A 123 20.40 -6.04 14.03
N THR A 124 21.46 -5.82 14.82
CA THR A 124 22.27 -4.59 14.80
C THR A 124 23.02 -4.40 13.46
N GLY A 125 23.41 -3.18 13.18
CA GLY A 125 24.24 -2.82 12.03
C GLY A 125 23.56 -3.12 10.68
N PRO A 126 24.06 -4.11 9.92
CA PRO A 126 23.52 -4.42 8.60
C PRO A 126 22.03 -4.82 8.64
N GLY A 127 21.55 -5.44 9.71
CA GLY A 127 20.14 -5.78 9.87
C GLY A 127 19.24 -4.55 9.76
N GLY A 128 19.54 -3.51 10.55
CA GLY A 128 18.81 -2.25 10.48
C GLY A 128 18.99 -1.53 9.14
N THR A 129 20.22 -1.40 8.63
CA THR A 129 20.49 -0.66 7.40
C THR A 129 19.90 -1.32 6.16
N ASN A 130 19.83 -2.64 6.10
CA ASN A 130 19.18 -3.37 5.01
C ASN A 130 17.66 -3.16 4.98
N ALA A 131 17.02 -2.97 6.12
CA ALA A 131 15.56 -2.79 6.22
C ALA A 131 15.08 -1.41 5.72
N ILE A 132 15.97 -0.41 5.60
CA ILE A 132 15.62 0.99 5.32
C ILE A 132 14.73 1.15 4.08
N THR A 133 15.01 0.46 2.99
CA THR A 133 14.24 0.59 1.73
C THR A 133 12.76 0.23 1.93
N GLY A 134 12.47 -0.86 2.64
CA GLY A 134 11.09 -1.26 2.92
C GLY A 134 10.38 -0.30 3.88
N VAL A 135 11.10 0.18 4.91
CA VAL A 135 10.56 1.18 5.85
C VAL A 135 10.27 2.51 5.16
N LEU A 136 11.15 2.97 4.25
CA LEU A 136 10.90 4.15 3.42
C LEU A 136 9.65 3.98 2.55
N GLY A 137 9.39 2.77 2.03
CA GLY A 137 8.16 2.45 1.31
C GLY A 137 6.92 2.71 2.17
N GLY A 138 6.91 2.17 3.39
CA GLY A 138 5.83 2.40 4.34
C GLY A 138 5.66 3.87 4.73
N TRP A 139 6.76 4.62 4.90
CA TRP A 139 6.71 6.05 5.19
C TRP A 139 6.05 6.87 4.09
N LEU A 140 6.50 6.69 2.85
CA LEU A 140 6.01 7.48 1.71
C LEU A 140 4.56 7.15 1.35
N ASP A 141 4.14 5.90 1.51
CA ASP A 141 2.79 5.46 1.19
C ASP A 141 1.86 5.41 2.42
N SER A 142 2.32 5.93 3.57
CA SER A 142 1.51 6.06 4.79
C SER A 142 1.01 4.72 5.35
N ILE A 143 1.89 3.73 5.41
CA ILE A 143 1.61 2.38 5.90
C ILE A 143 2.12 2.23 7.34
N PRO A 144 1.28 1.78 8.29
CA PRO A 144 1.70 1.60 9.67
C PRO A 144 2.65 0.41 9.80
N MET A 145 3.81 0.62 10.42
CA MET A 145 4.82 -0.42 10.67
C MET A 145 5.41 -0.29 12.06
N LEU A 146 5.79 -1.41 12.67
CA LEU A 146 6.60 -1.46 13.88
C LEU A 146 7.90 -2.21 13.60
N VAL A 147 9.02 -1.52 13.76
CA VAL A 147 10.35 -2.09 13.60
C VAL A 147 11.00 -2.25 14.98
N LEU A 148 11.50 -3.45 15.24
CA LEU A 148 12.30 -3.78 16.42
C LEU A 148 13.70 -4.16 15.93
N SER A 149 14.71 -3.35 16.23
CA SER A 149 16.09 -3.73 15.96
C SER A 149 16.82 -4.09 17.23
N GLY A 150 17.64 -5.12 17.15
CA GLY A 150 18.59 -5.40 18.21
C GLY A 150 19.80 -4.50 18.10
N GLN A 151 20.47 -4.26 19.24
CA GLN A 151 21.69 -3.47 19.33
C GLN A 151 22.71 -4.16 20.22
N VAL A 152 24.00 -3.88 20.07
CA VAL A 152 25.02 -4.29 21.03
C VAL A 152 24.70 -3.75 22.41
N ARG A 153 25.35 -4.25 23.45
CA ARG A 153 25.15 -3.72 24.82
C ARG A 153 25.35 -2.21 24.83
N TYR A 154 24.45 -1.48 25.50
CA TYR A 154 24.49 -0.02 25.52
C TYR A 154 25.85 0.54 25.99
N ASP A 155 26.44 -0.05 27.03
CA ASP A 155 27.75 0.34 27.60
C ASP A 155 28.93 0.07 26.64
N THR A 156 28.69 -0.56 25.49
CA THR A 156 29.67 -0.76 24.43
C THR A 156 29.37 0.05 23.17
N THR A 157 28.47 1.03 23.24
CA THR A 157 28.15 1.91 22.12
C THR A 157 28.93 3.20 22.11
N ALA A 158 29.18 3.76 20.93
CA ALA A 158 29.74 5.10 20.77
C ALA A 158 28.84 6.15 21.42
N ARG A 159 27.50 5.98 21.39
CA ARG A 159 26.53 6.84 22.05
C ARG A 159 26.78 6.91 23.55
N TRP A 160 26.97 5.76 24.20
CA TRP A 160 27.31 5.71 25.67
C TRP A 160 28.63 6.38 26.01
N SER A 161 29.64 6.22 25.14
CA SER A 161 30.97 6.82 25.38
C SER A 161 30.96 8.36 25.35
N GLY A 162 29.95 8.98 24.78
CA GLY A 162 29.88 10.42 24.56
C GLY A 162 30.94 10.98 23.61
N LEU A 163 31.68 10.13 22.93
CA LEU A 163 32.76 10.52 22.03
C LEU A 163 32.28 10.54 20.58
N GLY A 164 32.87 11.38 19.75
CA GLY A 164 32.57 11.46 18.29
C GLY A 164 33.22 10.34 17.47
N ILE A 165 33.30 9.13 18.02
CA ILE A 165 33.81 7.93 17.31
C ILE A 165 32.70 7.30 16.48
N ARG A 166 33.10 6.54 15.44
CA ARG A 166 32.14 5.93 14.53
C ARG A 166 31.41 4.73 15.12
N ALA A 167 32.14 3.88 15.85
CA ALA A 167 31.63 2.71 16.55
C ALA A 167 32.61 2.33 17.68
N MET A 168 32.11 1.65 18.71
CA MET A 168 32.89 1.05 19.79
C MET A 168 32.58 -0.46 19.90
N GLY A 169 31.31 -0.81 19.77
CA GLY A 169 30.85 -2.20 19.78
C GLY A 169 30.98 -2.89 18.42
N ASP A 170 30.89 -4.21 18.44
CA ASP A 170 30.96 -5.02 17.23
C ASP A 170 29.68 -4.85 16.41
N GLN A 171 29.82 -4.47 15.12
CA GLN A 171 28.70 -4.16 14.22
C GLN A 171 27.77 -3.03 14.68
N GLU A 172 28.19 -2.24 15.68
CA GLU A 172 27.42 -1.12 16.16
C GLU A 172 27.09 -0.11 15.07
N PHE A 173 25.83 0.30 15.03
CA PHE A 173 25.39 1.43 14.23
C PHE A 173 24.21 2.12 14.91
N ASP A 174 24.28 3.45 15.06
CA ASP A 174 23.18 4.25 15.64
C ASP A 174 22.10 4.46 14.56
N ILE A 175 21.24 3.45 14.39
CA ILE A 175 20.23 3.42 13.35
C ILE A 175 19.21 4.55 13.51
N CYS A 176 18.84 4.91 14.74
CA CYS A 176 17.84 5.94 15.02
C CYS A 176 18.15 7.26 14.30
N LYS A 177 19.43 7.68 14.28
CA LYS A 177 19.83 8.89 13.55
C LYS A 177 19.61 8.83 12.03
N SER A 178 19.67 7.63 11.47
CA SER A 178 19.54 7.45 10.02
C SER A 178 18.09 7.38 9.56
N ILE A 179 17.19 6.98 10.44
CA ILE A 179 15.78 6.74 10.13
C ILE A 179 14.82 7.81 10.66
N ASP A 180 15.33 8.80 11.37
CA ASP A 180 14.52 9.89 11.93
C ASP A 180 13.64 10.58 10.87
N CYS A 181 14.16 10.78 9.67
CA CYS A 181 13.43 11.42 8.57
C CYS A 181 12.35 10.53 7.90
N MET A 182 12.24 9.26 8.28
CA MET A 182 11.31 8.29 7.68
C MET A 182 10.54 7.47 8.71
N THR A 183 10.47 7.95 9.94
CA THR A 183 9.69 7.34 11.02
C THR A 183 8.90 8.41 11.78
N LYS A 184 7.76 8.02 12.33
CA LYS A 184 6.98 8.90 13.21
C LYS A 184 7.55 8.98 14.62
N TYR A 185 8.27 7.94 14.99
CA TYR A 185 8.97 7.82 16.28
C TYR A 185 10.09 6.81 16.13
N SER A 186 11.26 7.18 16.62
CA SER A 186 12.41 6.28 16.72
C SER A 186 13.12 6.48 18.04
N GLU A 187 13.45 5.41 18.76
CA GLU A 187 14.17 5.48 20.04
C GLU A 187 15.10 4.28 20.24
N MET A 188 16.32 4.55 20.71
CA MET A 188 17.16 3.53 21.33
C MET A 188 16.74 3.39 22.79
N VAL A 189 16.10 2.28 23.14
CA VAL A 189 15.58 2.01 24.50
C VAL A 189 16.73 1.61 25.41
N ILE A 190 17.30 2.58 26.13
CA ILE A 190 18.48 2.36 26.98
C ILE A 190 18.14 1.97 28.42
N ASP A 191 16.93 2.25 28.88
CA ASP A 191 16.42 1.89 30.20
C ASP A 191 15.32 0.82 30.08
N PRO A 192 15.48 -0.39 30.64
CA PRO A 192 14.48 -1.43 30.65
C PRO A 192 13.11 -0.99 31.19
N MET A 193 13.08 -0.06 32.16
CA MET A 193 11.84 0.44 32.76
C MET A 193 10.97 1.25 31.79
N ARG A 194 11.55 1.75 30.70
CA ARG A 194 10.84 2.52 29.66
C ARG A 194 10.20 1.66 28.58
N ILE A 195 10.40 0.35 28.61
CA ILE A 195 9.98 -0.51 27.48
C ILE A 195 8.48 -0.44 27.18
N ARG A 196 7.64 -0.40 28.23
CA ARG A 196 6.20 -0.29 28.06
C ARG A 196 5.81 1.03 27.39
N TYR A 197 6.31 2.14 27.92
CA TYR A 197 6.10 3.47 27.36
C TYR A 197 6.50 3.55 25.89
N CYS A 198 7.73 3.13 25.57
CA CYS A 198 8.25 3.21 24.20
C CYS A 198 7.42 2.35 23.23
N LEU A 199 7.01 1.14 23.63
CA LEU A 199 6.25 0.23 22.79
C LEU A 199 4.82 0.73 22.57
N GLU A 200 4.13 1.16 23.63
CA GLU A 200 2.77 1.72 23.54
C GLU A 200 2.76 3.00 22.69
N LYS A 201 3.75 3.89 22.87
CA LYS A 201 3.92 5.11 22.06
C LYS A 201 4.17 4.78 20.59
N ALA A 202 5.04 3.82 20.28
CA ALA A 202 5.32 3.41 18.94
C ALA A 202 4.07 2.85 18.23
N LEU A 203 3.32 1.98 18.91
CA LEU A 203 2.09 1.38 18.38
C LEU A 203 0.99 2.42 18.17
N TYR A 204 0.84 3.35 19.11
CA TYR A 204 -0.11 4.44 18.99
C TYR A 204 0.22 5.35 17.80
N LEU A 205 1.46 5.84 17.74
CA LEU A 205 1.88 6.78 16.71
C LEU A 205 1.88 6.16 15.31
N ALA A 206 2.21 4.87 15.18
CA ALA A 206 2.19 4.19 13.89
C ALA A 206 0.82 4.26 13.19
N LYS A 207 -0.27 4.24 13.96
CA LYS A 207 -1.66 4.26 13.46
C LYS A 207 -2.36 5.62 13.57
N SER A 208 -1.85 6.55 14.40
CA SER A 208 -2.52 7.82 14.66
C SER A 208 -2.32 8.84 13.55
N GLY A 209 -3.33 9.59 13.19
CA GLY A 209 -3.27 10.59 12.13
C GLY A 209 -2.91 9.94 10.79
N ARG A 210 -1.95 10.54 10.06
CA ARG A 210 -1.36 9.89 8.89
C ARG A 210 -0.50 8.72 9.35
N PRO A 211 -0.83 7.46 9.01
CA PRO A 211 -0.07 6.30 9.47
C PRO A 211 1.37 6.29 8.96
N GLY A 212 2.24 5.54 9.64
CA GLY A 212 3.63 5.41 9.20
C GLY A 212 4.47 4.56 10.15
N PRO A 213 5.73 4.27 9.78
CA PRO A 213 6.64 3.46 10.57
C PRO A 213 7.03 4.09 11.91
N CYS A 214 7.18 3.23 12.93
CA CYS A 214 7.89 3.53 14.18
C CYS A 214 8.99 2.49 14.40
N TRP A 215 10.08 2.88 15.07
CA TRP A 215 11.28 2.06 15.22
C TRP A 215 11.82 2.10 16.64
N LEU A 216 11.99 0.93 17.26
CA LEU A 216 12.66 0.79 18.56
C LEU A 216 13.94 0.00 18.39
N ASP A 217 15.08 0.60 18.77
CA ASP A 217 16.40 -0.01 18.79
C ASP A 217 16.74 -0.45 20.22
N ILE A 218 16.91 -1.77 20.44
CA ILE A 218 16.89 -2.34 21.79
C ILE A 218 18.22 -3.03 22.08
N PRO A 219 19.11 -2.42 22.94
CA PRO A 219 20.39 -3.01 23.31
C PRO A 219 20.25 -4.36 24.02
N LEU A 220 21.21 -5.28 23.80
CA LEU A 220 21.23 -6.63 24.36
C LEU A 220 21.03 -6.69 25.88
N ASN A 221 21.66 -5.76 26.62
CA ASN A 221 21.50 -5.70 28.07
C ASN A 221 20.08 -5.28 28.48
N VAL A 222 19.36 -4.53 27.65
CA VAL A 222 17.95 -4.18 27.86
C VAL A 222 17.06 -5.37 27.48
N GLN A 223 17.28 -6.01 26.33
CA GLN A 223 16.51 -7.19 25.90
C GLN A 223 16.52 -8.31 26.96
N GLY A 224 17.70 -8.52 27.60
CA GLY A 224 17.91 -9.57 28.61
C GLY A 224 17.57 -9.15 30.05
N ALA A 225 17.26 -7.89 30.30
CA ALA A 225 16.92 -7.40 31.64
C ALA A 225 15.58 -7.99 32.11
N PHE A 226 15.44 -8.11 33.46
CA PHE A 226 14.17 -8.48 34.08
C PHE A 226 13.55 -7.24 34.75
N VAL A 227 12.25 -7.09 34.53
CA VAL A 227 11.43 -5.99 35.08
C VAL A 227 10.23 -6.52 35.84
N GLU A 228 9.75 -5.79 36.83
CA GLU A 228 8.45 -6.04 37.43
C GLU A 228 7.40 -5.29 36.63
N THR A 229 6.40 -6.01 36.11
CA THR A 229 5.42 -5.43 35.17
C THR A 229 4.57 -4.33 35.80
N GLU A 230 4.34 -4.38 37.11
CA GLU A 230 3.60 -3.35 37.85
C GLU A 230 4.35 -2.04 38.02
N ASP A 231 5.69 -2.07 37.90
CA ASP A 231 6.55 -0.89 38.00
C ASP A 231 6.72 -0.17 36.67
N LEU A 232 6.23 -0.78 35.54
CA LEU A 232 6.36 -0.21 34.21
C LEU A 232 5.30 0.88 33.96
N GLU A 233 5.75 2.08 33.70
CA GLU A 233 4.86 3.16 33.29
C GLU A 233 4.46 3.04 31.83
N GLY A 234 3.17 3.27 31.55
CA GLY A 234 2.60 3.25 30.20
C GLY A 234 2.66 4.59 29.50
N PHE A 235 2.26 4.61 28.25
CA PHE A 235 2.08 5.81 27.45
C PHE A 235 0.65 6.33 27.61
N ASP A 236 0.52 7.64 27.88
CA ASP A 236 -0.76 8.35 27.97
C ASP A 236 -0.98 9.18 26.70
N PRO A 237 -1.83 8.72 25.77
CA PRO A 237 -2.12 9.45 24.54
C PRO A 237 -2.73 10.82 24.76
N GLU A 238 -3.61 10.97 25.77
CA GLU A 238 -4.31 12.24 26.05
C GLU A 238 -3.34 13.31 26.55
N ASP A 239 -2.44 12.95 27.49
CA ASP A 239 -1.37 13.85 27.93
C ASP A 239 -0.47 14.24 26.76
N TYR A 240 -0.09 13.26 25.93
CA TYR A 240 0.76 13.50 24.76
C TYR A 240 0.12 14.46 23.75
N GLU A 241 -1.15 14.28 23.42
CA GLU A 241 -1.89 15.13 22.50
C GLU A 241 -2.09 16.54 23.04
N ASN A 242 -2.22 16.68 24.36
CA ASN A 242 -2.33 17.98 25.04
C ASN A 242 -0.99 18.71 25.22
N GLY A 243 0.09 18.20 24.66
CA GLY A 243 1.42 18.83 24.67
C GLY A 243 2.35 18.34 25.78
N GLY A 244 1.90 17.34 26.56
CA GLY A 244 2.74 16.63 27.52
C GLY A 244 3.68 15.62 26.84
N THR A 245 4.41 14.86 27.65
CA THR A 245 5.30 13.79 27.17
C THR A 245 4.55 12.49 26.90
N GLY A 246 3.34 12.34 27.44
CA GLY A 246 2.62 11.07 27.50
C GLY A 246 3.19 10.09 28.52
N TRP A 247 4.13 10.54 29.36
CA TRP A 247 4.69 9.77 30.48
C TRP A 247 3.73 9.84 31.67
N GLY A 248 3.32 8.69 32.22
CA GLY A 248 2.39 8.62 33.34
C GLY A 248 2.87 9.37 34.59
N THR A 249 1.94 9.86 35.39
CA THR A 249 2.16 10.77 36.51
C THR A 249 2.69 10.13 37.83
N MET A 250 3.08 8.86 37.80
CA MET A 250 3.61 8.18 38.99
C MET A 250 5.13 8.45 39.14
N GLY A 251 5.42 9.46 39.91
CA GLY A 251 6.67 10.08 40.19
C GLY A 251 7.81 9.18 40.68
N ASN A 252 8.53 8.54 39.78
CA ASN A 252 9.92 8.18 40.02
C ASN A 252 10.75 8.59 38.81
N ILE A 253 11.59 9.55 39.04
CA ILE A 253 12.30 10.38 38.07
C ILE A 253 13.47 9.60 37.47
N HIS A 254 13.24 8.85 36.40
CA HIS A 254 14.28 8.67 35.40
C HIS A 254 14.17 9.83 34.43
N ALA A 255 15.27 10.56 34.23
CA ALA A 255 15.26 11.81 33.48
C ALA A 255 14.66 11.58 32.08
N ILE A 256 13.54 12.25 31.78
CA ILE A 256 13.01 12.38 30.43
C ILE A 256 14.09 13.07 29.61
N PRO A 257 14.50 12.57 28.45
CA PRO A 257 15.40 13.28 27.57
C PRO A 257 14.89 14.71 27.34
N GLU A 258 15.78 15.70 27.39
CA GLU A 258 15.41 17.12 27.28
C GLU A 258 14.68 17.46 25.95
N ASP A 259 14.91 16.68 24.90
CA ASP A 259 14.26 16.76 23.61
C ASP A 259 12.81 16.24 23.61
N GLU A 260 12.43 15.41 24.59
CA GLU A 260 11.05 14.95 24.81
C GLU A 260 10.27 15.82 25.81
N ALA A 261 10.93 16.72 26.54
CA ALA A 261 10.24 17.66 27.41
C ALA A 261 9.27 18.49 26.59
N GLY A 262 7.98 18.22 26.74
CA GLY A 262 6.91 18.81 25.95
C GLY A 262 7.00 20.34 25.97
N LYS A 263 6.93 20.96 24.80
CA LYS A 263 6.92 22.42 24.65
C LYS A 263 5.57 23.04 25.00
N GLY A 264 4.62 22.26 25.55
CA GLY A 264 3.28 22.72 25.93
C GLY A 264 2.36 23.00 24.73
N GLU A 265 2.80 22.75 23.49
CA GLU A 265 1.97 22.89 22.31
C GLU A 265 1.14 21.63 22.07
N LYS A 266 -0.17 21.82 21.84
CA LYS A 266 -1.07 20.71 21.50
C LYS A 266 -0.62 20.04 20.20
N ARG A 267 -0.49 18.72 20.23
CA ARG A 267 -0.22 17.90 19.05
C ARG A 267 -1.53 17.40 18.48
N GLN A 268 -2.04 18.08 17.48
CA GLN A 268 -3.27 17.61 16.80
C GLN A 268 -2.91 16.45 15.85
N LEU A 269 -2.82 15.23 16.38
CA LEU A 269 -2.52 14.04 15.58
C LEU A 269 -3.68 13.64 14.67
N LEU A 270 -4.91 13.84 15.13
CA LEU A 270 -6.10 13.60 14.33
C LEU A 270 -6.75 14.93 13.94
N PRO A 271 -7.21 15.09 12.70
CA PRO A 271 -8.00 16.24 12.32
C PRO A 271 -9.34 16.25 13.06
N GLY A 272 -9.96 17.42 13.13
CA GLY A 272 -11.31 17.54 13.67
C GLY A 272 -12.34 16.78 12.82
N LYS A 273 -13.47 16.45 13.43
CA LYS A 273 -14.62 15.86 12.73
C LYS A 273 -15.16 16.83 11.66
N VAL A 274 -15.59 16.28 10.53
CA VAL A 274 -16.26 17.05 9.48
C VAL A 274 -17.62 17.51 9.98
N SER A 275 -17.87 18.81 9.90
CA SER A 275 -19.17 19.35 10.30
C SER A 275 -20.25 19.06 9.24
N ARG A 276 -21.51 19.06 9.68
CA ARG A 276 -22.65 18.93 8.78
C ARG A 276 -22.68 20.05 7.75
N GLU A 277 -22.35 21.26 8.15
CA GLU A 277 -22.32 22.44 7.26
C GLU A 277 -21.27 22.25 6.15
N THR A 278 -20.14 21.64 6.47
CA THR A 278 -19.10 21.31 5.47
C THR A 278 -19.62 20.27 4.46
N ALA A 279 -20.28 19.22 4.93
CA ALA A 279 -20.89 18.21 4.06
C ALA A 279 -21.96 18.82 3.15
N ASP A 280 -22.87 19.63 3.70
CA ASP A 280 -23.92 20.35 2.95
C ASP A 280 -23.31 21.31 1.92
N LEU A 281 -22.24 22.01 2.26
CA LEU A 281 -21.50 22.88 1.31
C LEU A 281 -20.93 22.06 0.15
N ILE A 282 -20.26 20.95 0.43
CA ILE A 282 -19.71 20.05 -0.61
C ILE A 282 -20.82 19.57 -1.54
N LEU A 283 -21.92 19.05 -0.98
CA LEU A 283 -23.05 18.55 -1.76
C LEU A 283 -23.70 19.64 -2.59
N SER A 284 -23.80 20.87 -2.05
CA SER A 284 -24.34 22.02 -2.79
C SER A 284 -23.47 22.39 -3.99
N LYS A 285 -22.13 22.31 -3.84
CA LYS A 285 -21.16 22.56 -4.93
C LYS A 285 -21.28 21.49 -6.01
N ILE A 286 -21.33 20.21 -5.61
CA ILE A 286 -21.48 19.08 -6.56
C ILE A 286 -22.79 19.22 -7.33
N ARG A 287 -23.90 19.58 -6.66
CA ARG A 287 -25.20 19.78 -7.30
C ARG A 287 -25.20 20.95 -8.32
N ALA A 288 -24.44 21.98 -8.06
CA ALA A 288 -24.33 23.15 -8.94
C ALA A 288 -23.39 22.92 -10.13
N ALA A 289 -22.48 21.95 -10.03
CA ALA A 289 -21.52 21.62 -11.07
C ALA A 289 -22.20 20.92 -12.26
N LYS A 290 -21.70 21.21 -13.46
CA LYS A 290 -22.14 20.58 -14.70
C LYS A 290 -21.33 19.30 -15.02
N ARG A 291 -20.07 19.30 -14.64
CA ARG A 291 -19.11 18.24 -14.97
C ARG A 291 -18.29 17.82 -13.73
N PRO A 292 -18.98 17.40 -12.64
CA PRO A 292 -18.28 16.96 -11.44
C PRO A 292 -17.62 15.60 -11.65
N VAL A 293 -16.45 15.39 -10.98
CA VAL A 293 -15.76 14.10 -10.90
C VAL A 293 -15.31 13.83 -9.46
N ILE A 294 -15.24 12.54 -9.09
CA ILE A 294 -14.55 12.09 -7.89
C ILE A 294 -13.18 11.59 -8.29
N ASN A 295 -12.13 12.11 -7.65
CA ASN A 295 -10.78 11.58 -7.75
C ASN A 295 -10.50 10.76 -6.49
N ALA A 296 -10.57 9.43 -6.62
CA ALA A 296 -10.39 8.49 -5.52
C ALA A 296 -8.90 8.22 -5.28
N GLY A 297 -8.44 8.38 -4.05
CA GLY A 297 -7.08 8.09 -3.62
C GLY A 297 -6.98 6.92 -2.64
N ASN A 298 -5.77 6.40 -2.44
CA ASN A 298 -5.52 5.26 -1.54
C ASN A 298 -5.83 5.56 -0.06
N GLY A 299 -5.89 6.82 0.34
CA GLY A 299 -6.36 7.23 1.66
C GLY A 299 -7.74 6.66 2.02
N ILE A 300 -8.59 6.37 1.03
CA ILE A 300 -9.87 5.67 1.21
C ILE A 300 -9.65 4.26 1.76
N ARG A 301 -8.67 3.52 1.22
CA ARG A 301 -8.31 2.17 1.70
C ARG A 301 -7.65 2.23 3.08
N ILE A 302 -6.70 3.16 3.26
CA ILE A 302 -5.98 3.35 4.52
C ILE A 302 -6.94 3.72 5.66
N ALA A 303 -7.94 4.56 5.39
CA ALA A 303 -8.98 4.92 6.36
C ALA A 303 -9.99 3.79 6.64
N GLY A 304 -9.92 2.65 5.95
CA GLY A 304 -10.96 1.60 6.03
C GLY A 304 -12.33 2.09 5.56
N ALA A 305 -12.36 2.99 4.56
CA ALA A 305 -13.54 3.72 4.13
C ALA A 305 -14.12 3.25 2.78
N HIS A 306 -13.61 2.14 2.24
CA HIS A 306 -13.97 1.72 0.89
C HIS A 306 -15.49 1.47 0.72
N ASP A 307 -16.13 0.81 1.68
CA ASP A 307 -17.56 0.48 1.57
C ASP A 307 -18.44 1.75 1.61
N VAL A 308 -18.11 2.71 2.48
CA VAL A 308 -18.81 3.99 2.52
C VAL A 308 -18.51 4.84 1.28
N PHE A 309 -17.29 4.78 0.76
CA PHE A 309 -16.93 5.43 -0.50
C PHE A 309 -17.80 4.94 -1.66
N MET A 310 -17.96 3.63 -1.78
CA MET A 310 -18.80 3.05 -2.84
C MET A 310 -20.27 3.51 -2.71
N ARG A 311 -20.83 3.51 -1.50
CA ARG A 311 -22.20 4.03 -1.27
C ARG A 311 -22.33 5.51 -1.65
N VAL A 312 -21.37 6.35 -1.26
CA VAL A 312 -21.36 7.78 -1.61
C VAL A 312 -21.26 7.99 -3.11
N ALA A 313 -20.34 7.28 -3.77
CA ALA A 313 -20.16 7.35 -5.22
C ALA A 313 -21.45 6.95 -5.97
N GLU A 314 -22.06 5.84 -5.58
CA GLU A 314 -23.33 5.36 -6.16
C GLU A 314 -24.50 6.32 -5.93
N LYS A 315 -24.63 6.90 -4.72
CA LYS A 315 -25.66 7.90 -4.41
C LYS A 315 -25.47 9.20 -5.19
N LEU A 316 -24.23 9.63 -5.39
CA LEU A 316 -23.90 10.80 -6.21
C LEU A 316 -24.10 10.54 -7.71
N GLY A 317 -23.81 9.33 -8.18
CA GLY A 317 -23.97 8.94 -9.59
C GLY A 317 -23.04 9.71 -10.54
N ILE A 318 -21.91 10.24 -10.07
CA ILE A 318 -20.96 11.03 -10.86
C ILE A 318 -19.71 10.22 -11.23
N PRO A 319 -19.00 10.54 -12.32
CA PRO A 319 -17.81 9.81 -12.76
C PRO A 319 -16.74 9.73 -11.68
N VAL A 320 -16.13 8.53 -11.56
CA VAL A 320 -15.03 8.24 -10.65
C VAL A 320 -13.76 7.99 -11.44
N ILE A 321 -12.69 8.66 -11.02
CA ILE A 321 -11.35 8.54 -11.56
C ILE A 321 -10.44 8.03 -10.45
N THR A 322 -9.51 7.15 -10.78
CA THR A 322 -8.47 6.66 -9.87
C THR A 322 -7.09 7.16 -10.29
N GLY A 323 -6.12 6.98 -9.44
CA GLY A 323 -4.71 7.23 -9.69
C GLY A 323 -3.86 6.05 -9.27
N TRP A 324 -2.55 6.24 -9.23
CA TRP A 324 -1.62 5.24 -8.73
C TRP A 324 -1.86 4.95 -7.24
N ASP A 325 -1.72 3.69 -6.85
CA ASP A 325 -2.06 3.10 -5.55
C ASP A 325 -3.56 3.09 -5.22
N SER A 326 -4.42 3.54 -6.12
CA SER A 326 -5.87 3.56 -5.91
C SER A 326 -6.65 2.90 -7.04
N GLU A 327 -5.96 2.14 -7.89
CA GLU A 327 -6.55 1.44 -9.05
C GLU A 327 -7.70 0.53 -8.62
N ASP A 328 -7.62 -0.06 -7.43
CA ASP A 328 -8.60 -1.00 -6.87
C ASP A 328 -9.73 -0.34 -6.05
N CYS A 329 -9.80 0.99 -6.01
CA CYS A 329 -10.89 1.69 -5.31
C CYS A 329 -12.25 1.49 -5.99
N ILE A 330 -12.25 1.24 -7.30
CA ILE A 330 -13.45 0.92 -8.09
C ILE A 330 -13.04 -0.01 -9.23
N TRP A 331 -13.89 -0.96 -9.61
CA TRP A 331 -13.57 -1.91 -10.67
C TRP A 331 -13.92 -1.37 -12.06
N ASP A 332 -13.23 -1.88 -13.09
CA ASP A 332 -13.27 -1.33 -14.44
C ASP A 332 -14.66 -1.40 -15.10
N GLU A 333 -15.47 -2.41 -14.77
CA GLU A 333 -16.84 -2.57 -15.33
C GLU A 333 -17.90 -1.73 -14.58
N HIS A 334 -17.52 -1.06 -13.49
CA HIS A 334 -18.47 -0.23 -12.74
C HIS A 334 -18.97 0.93 -13.62
N PRO A 335 -20.30 1.22 -13.66
CA PRO A 335 -20.86 2.27 -14.53
C PRO A 335 -20.27 3.67 -14.30
N LEU A 336 -19.78 3.97 -13.10
CA LEU A 336 -19.19 5.26 -12.75
C LEU A 336 -17.69 5.34 -13.05
N TYR A 337 -17.02 4.20 -13.27
CA TYR A 337 -15.59 4.21 -13.52
C TYR A 337 -15.27 4.79 -14.89
N THR A 338 -14.43 5.83 -14.91
CA THR A 338 -14.04 6.52 -16.16
C THR A 338 -12.65 6.14 -16.62
N GLY A 339 -11.69 6.05 -15.70
CA GLY A 339 -10.30 5.74 -16.03
C GLY A 339 -9.33 6.17 -14.94
N ARG A 340 -8.04 6.13 -15.26
CA ARG A 340 -6.91 6.45 -14.37
C ARG A 340 -6.25 7.73 -14.84
N ALA A 341 -6.22 8.77 -13.98
CA ALA A 341 -5.59 10.03 -14.33
C ALA A 341 -4.15 10.14 -13.81
N GLY A 342 -3.37 10.99 -14.44
CA GLY A 342 -1.99 11.30 -14.07
C GLY A 342 -0.99 11.17 -15.22
N ASN A 343 0.30 11.29 -14.89
CA ASN A 343 1.41 11.22 -15.87
C ASN A 343 1.44 9.92 -16.69
N MET A 344 1.07 8.83 -16.02
CA MET A 344 0.97 7.49 -16.57
C MET A 344 -0.49 7.02 -16.51
N GLY A 345 -1.44 7.95 -16.56
CA GLY A 345 -2.86 7.65 -16.65
C GLY A 345 -3.31 7.41 -18.09
N ASP A 346 -4.55 6.96 -18.24
CA ASP A 346 -5.19 6.81 -19.54
C ASP A 346 -5.77 8.15 -20.06
N ARG A 347 -6.22 8.14 -21.32
CA ARG A 347 -6.79 9.35 -21.94
C ARG A 347 -8.13 9.71 -21.33
N ALA A 348 -9.00 8.73 -21.07
CA ALA A 348 -10.34 8.96 -20.55
C ALA A 348 -10.31 9.61 -19.16
N GLY A 349 -9.50 9.08 -18.24
CA GLY A 349 -9.30 9.66 -16.91
C GLY A 349 -8.73 11.08 -16.97
N ASN A 350 -7.73 11.30 -17.83
CA ASN A 350 -7.15 12.64 -18.00
C ASN A 350 -8.10 13.62 -18.70
N PHE A 351 -8.86 13.21 -19.70
CA PHE A 351 -9.89 14.08 -20.31
C PHE A 351 -10.97 14.44 -19.30
N ALA A 352 -11.42 13.48 -18.49
CA ALA A 352 -12.45 13.73 -17.50
C ALA A 352 -11.98 14.73 -16.43
N ILE A 353 -10.77 14.56 -15.86
CA ILE A 353 -10.25 15.49 -14.84
C ILE A 353 -10.02 16.89 -15.41
N GLN A 354 -9.50 16.97 -16.64
CA GLN A 354 -9.13 18.26 -17.26
C GLN A 354 -10.35 19.05 -17.75
N ASN A 355 -11.42 18.38 -18.18
CA ASN A 355 -12.66 19.01 -18.62
C ASN A 355 -13.68 19.23 -17.49
N SER A 356 -13.40 18.74 -16.28
CA SER A 356 -14.28 18.92 -15.14
C SER A 356 -14.44 20.40 -14.72
N ASP A 357 -15.56 20.75 -14.14
CA ASP A 357 -15.79 22.02 -13.47
C ASP A 357 -15.86 21.89 -11.94
N LEU A 358 -15.81 20.65 -11.42
CA LEU A 358 -15.63 20.35 -10.01
C LEU A 358 -14.88 19.01 -9.86
N VAL A 359 -13.87 18.99 -9.00
CA VAL A 359 -13.16 17.79 -8.55
C VAL A 359 -13.37 17.62 -7.05
N LEU A 360 -13.94 16.48 -6.65
CA LEU A 360 -13.91 16.01 -5.26
C LEU A 360 -12.77 14.99 -5.13
N SER A 361 -11.63 15.41 -4.60
CA SER A 361 -10.48 14.54 -4.35
C SER A 361 -10.50 14.05 -2.91
N VAL A 362 -10.56 12.72 -2.72
CA VAL A 362 -10.63 12.07 -1.40
C VAL A 362 -9.40 11.23 -1.17
N GLY A 363 -8.58 11.60 -0.18
CA GLY A 363 -7.42 10.83 0.28
C GLY A 363 -6.37 10.53 -0.81
N SER A 364 -6.15 11.47 -1.76
CA SER A 364 -5.32 11.23 -2.94
C SER A 364 -3.90 11.76 -2.82
N ARG A 365 -3.54 12.52 -1.79
CA ARG A 365 -2.27 13.25 -1.68
C ARG A 365 -1.94 14.16 -2.89
N LEU A 366 -2.48 13.92 -4.07
CA LEU A 366 -2.27 14.68 -5.32
C LEU A 366 -0.77 14.89 -5.62
N SER A 367 -0.02 13.79 -5.69
CA SER A 367 1.42 13.81 -6.02
C SER A 367 1.65 14.27 -7.46
N ILE A 368 2.91 14.58 -7.83
CA ILE A 368 3.28 14.92 -9.21
C ILE A 368 2.90 13.81 -10.21
N ARG A 369 2.87 12.55 -9.79
CA ARG A 369 2.35 11.48 -10.66
C ARG A 369 0.90 11.68 -11.04
N GLN A 370 0.07 12.20 -10.11
CA GLN A 370 -1.35 12.46 -10.33
C GLN A 370 -1.60 13.79 -11.04
N VAL A 371 -0.94 14.87 -10.63
CA VAL A 371 -1.21 16.23 -11.15
C VAL A 371 -0.33 16.62 -12.33
N GLY A 372 0.68 15.84 -12.64
CA GLY A 372 1.62 16.09 -13.73
C GLY A 372 2.71 17.09 -13.41
N TYR A 373 3.78 17.09 -14.22
CA TYR A 373 4.88 18.05 -14.07
C TYR A 373 4.43 19.49 -14.35
N ASN A 374 3.45 19.66 -15.24
CA ASN A 374 2.81 20.97 -15.49
C ASN A 374 1.57 21.14 -14.58
N TYR A 375 1.75 20.91 -13.27
CA TYR A 375 0.67 20.87 -12.26
C TYR A 375 -0.22 22.12 -12.25
N LYS A 376 0.28 23.28 -12.69
CA LYS A 376 -0.51 24.51 -12.81
C LYS A 376 -1.67 24.41 -13.80
N THR A 377 -1.65 23.41 -14.67
CA THR A 377 -2.69 23.16 -15.67
C THR A 377 -3.66 22.05 -15.25
N TRP A 378 -3.39 21.38 -14.14
CA TRP A 378 -4.25 20.31 -13.64
C TRP A 378 -5.59 20.86 -13.17
N ALA A 379 -6.68 20.24 -13.65
CA ALA A 379 -8.06 20.62 -13.31
C ALA A 379 -8.32 22.13 -13.36
N ARG A 380 -7.72 22.85 -14.30
CA ARG A 380 -7.61 24.32 -14.36
C ARG A 380 -8.94 25.07 -14.45
N ALA A 381 -10.01 24.38 -14.81
CA ALA A 381 -11.36 24.95 -14.89
C ALA A 381 -12.28 24.48 -13.75
N ALA A 382 -11.79 23.62 -12.88
CA ALA A 382 -12.57 23.02 -11.83
C ALA A 382 -12.46 23.77 -10.50
N PHE A 383 -13.57 23.78 -9.75
CA PHE A 383 -13.55 24.02 -8.30
C PHE A 383 -13.02 22.76 -7.62
N VAL A 384 -11.87 22.83 -6.99
CA VAL A 384 -11.18 21.68 -6.38
C VAL A 384 -11.50 21.61 -4.90
N ILE A 385 -12.17 20.54 -4.50
CA ILE A 385 -12.36 20.13 -3.11
C ILE A 385 -11.32 19.03 -2.82
N ALA A 386 -10.35 19.32 -1.96
CA ALA A 386 -9.30 18.38 -1.61
C ALA A 386 -9.42 17.96 -0.14
N ASN A 387 -9.59 16.65 0.09
CA ASN A 387 -9.54 16.05 1.41
C ASN A 387 -8.23 15.30 1.61
N ASP A 388 -7.58 15.58 2.71
CA ASP A 388 -6.41 14.85 3.19
C ASP A 388 -6.38 14.87 4.72
N ILE A 389 -5.81 13.82 5.32
CA ILE A 389 -5.59 13.72 6.77
C ILE A 389 -4.42 14.57 7.23
N ASP A 390 -3.53 14.93 6.31
CA ASP A 390 -2.34 15.74 6.54
C ASP A 390 -2.56 17.18 6.02
N SER A 391 -2.58 18.14 6.95
CA SER A 391 -2.79 19.55 6.60
C SER A 391 -1.68 20.13 5.71
N GLU A 392 -0.48 19.59 5.75
CA GLU A 392 0.65 20.08 4.93
C GLU A 392 0.50 19.64 3.47
N GLU A 393 -0.08 18.47 3.22
CA GLU A 393 -0.40 18.04 1.86
C GLU A 393 -1.41 18.98 1.18
N LEU A 394 -2.31 19.58 1.95
CA LEU A 394 -3.30 20.56 1.43
C LEU A 394 -2.70 21.94 1.13
N LYS A 395 -1.50 22.24 1.62
CA LYS A 395 -0.81 23.54 1.46
C LYS A 395 0.28 23.53 0.39
N LYS A 396 0.64 22.36 -0.14
CA LYS A 396 1.76 22.26 -1.09
C LYS A 396 1.49 23.02 -2.39
N PRO A 397 2.53 23.60 -3.03
CA PRO A 397 2.35 24.52 -4.17
C PRO A 397 1.91 23.82 -5.47
N SER A 398 1.96 22.49 -5.52
CA SER A 398 1.51 21.70 -6.67
C SER A 398 0.01 21.41 -6.69
N VAL A 399 -0.71 21.80 -5.63
CA VAL A 399 -2.16 21.58 -5.51
C VAL A 399 -2.85 22.91 -5.30
N HIS A 400 -3.82 23.23 -6.17
CA HIS A 400 -4.76 24.30 -5.94
C HIS A 400 -6.04 23.70 -5.36
N ALA A 401 -6.37 24.01 -4.11
CA ALA A 401 -7.61 23.59 -3.46
C ALA A 401 -8.46 24.82 -3.17
N ASP A 402 -9.63 24.92 -3.81
CA ASP A 402 -10.62 25.98 -3.49
C ASP A 402 -11.32 25.73 -2.16
N LEU A 403 -11.47 24.45 -1.79
CA LEU A 403 -11.96 23.99 -0.50
C LEU A 403 -11.04 22.89 0.03
N ALA A 404 -10.20 23.22 0.98
CA ALA A 404 -9.35 22.27 1.69
C ALA A 404 -10.13 21.66 2.88
N VAL A 405 -10.28 20.34 2.90
CA VAL A 405 -10.97 19.59 3.94
C VAL A 405 -9.96 18.75 4.69
N HIS A 406 -9.40 19.30 5.78
CA HIS A 406 -8.50 18.60 6.68
C HIS A 406 -9.29 17.65 7.57
N ALA A 407 -9.42 16.41 7.13
CA ALA A 407 -10.22 15.39 7.80
C ALA A 407 -9.78 13.98 7.41
N ASP A 408 -10.06 13.01 8.27
CA ASP A 408 -10.02 11.59 7.90
C ASP A 408 -11.01 11.33 6.75
N ALA A 409 -10.56 10.54 5.75
CA ALA A 409 -11.39 10.24 4.57
C ALA A 409 -12.68 9.49 4.95
N LYS A 410 -12.63 8.63 5.96
CA LYS A 410 -13.80 7.91 6.45
C LYS A 410 -14.82 8.86 7.07
N ASP A 411 -14.34 9.78 7.91
CA ASP A 411 -15.22 10.75 8.57
C ASP A 411 -15.93 11.67 7.55
N LEU A 412 -15.17 12.15 6.53
CA LEU A 412 -15.77 12.91 5.44
C LEU A 412 -16.85 12.10 4.71
N LEU A 413 -16.52 10.86 4.33
CA LEU A 413 -17.44 10.02 3.56
C LEU A 413 -18.67 9.62 4.37
N GLU A 414 -18.55 9.34 5.67
CA GLU A 414 -19.68 9.05 6.54
C GLU A 414 -20.61 10.27 6.69
N GLN A 415 -20.07 11.49 6.79
CA GLN A 415 -20.86 12.71 6.84
C GLN A 415 -21.58 12.97 5.51
N LEU A 416 -20.91 12.73 4.38
CA LEU A 416 -21.57 12.84 3.07
C LEU A 416 -22.64 11.78 2.87
N ASP A 417 -22.39 10.54 3.30
CA ASP A 417 -23.34 9.42 3.20
C ASP A 417 -24.64 9.72 3.93
N GLY A 418 -24.55 10.17 5.20
CA GLY A 418 -25.71 10.56 6.00
C GLY A 418 -26.46 11.78 5.44
N ALA A 419 -25.73 12.80 4.95
CA ALA A 419 -26.33 13.96 4.32
C ALA A 419 -27.08 13.61 3.02
N LEU A 420 -26.51 12.68 2.23
CA LEU A 420 -27.14 12.19 1.00
C LEU A 420 -28.42 11.40 1.30
N ASP A 421 -28.45 10.57 2.36
CA ASP A 421 -29.65 9.83 2.75
C ASP A 421 -30.81 10.79 3.06
N GLU A 422 -30.58 11.84 3.84
CA GLU A 422 -31.61 12.84 4.15
C GLU A 422 -32.10 13.58 2.90
N ILE A 423 -31.21 13.88 1.95
CA ILE A 423 -31.58 14.53 0.69
C ILE A 423 -32.47 13.61 -0.15
N LEU A 424 -32.05 12.36 -0.30
CA LEU A 424 -32.75 11.36 -1.10
C LEU A 424 -34.13 11.03 -0.49
N GLU A 425 -34.25 10.94 0.84
CA GLU A 425 -35.53 10.75 1.51
C GLU A 425 -36.49 11.94 1.31
N LYS A 426 -36.01 13.18 1.46
CA LYS A 426 -36.82 14.38 1.26
C LYS A 426 -37.28 14.53 -0.20
N GLU A 427 -36.40 14.31 -1.16
CA GLU A 427 -36.70 14.43 -2.59
C GLU A 427 -37.43 13.20 -3.13
N GLY A 428 -37.16 12.00 -2.62
CA GLY A 428 -37.94 10.78 -2.91
C GLY A 428 -39.41 10.91 -2.53
N ASN A 429 -39.67 11.50 -1.38
CA ASN A 429 -41.05 11.82 -0.94
C ASN A 429 -41.71 12.87 -1.85
N GLN A 430 -40.99 13.90 -2.31
CA GLN A 430 -41.49 14.90 -3.26
C GLN A 430 -41.64 14.36 -4.68
N LEU A 431 -40.73 13.47 -5.13
CA LEU A 431 -40.82 12.79 -6.43
C LEU A 431 -41.99 11.78 -6.46
N ALA A 432 -42.23 11.04 -5.38
CA ALA A 432 -43.38 10.12 -5.28
C ALA A 432 -44.71 10.86 -5.43
N GLU A 433 -44.79 12.10 -4.98
CA GLU A 433 -45.95 12.96 -5.22
C GLU A 433 -46.01 13.54 -6.65
N SER A 434 -44.86 13.64 -7.36
CA SER A 434 -44.77 14.25 -8.70
C SER A 434 -44.59 13.26 -9.87
N LEU A 435 -44.34 11.96 -9.61
CA LEU A 435 -44.04 10.94 -10.61
C LEU A 435 -45.22 10.43 -11.44
N SER A 436 -46.10 11.35 -11.85
CA SER A 436 -47.00 11.02 -12.98
C SER A 436 -46.48 11.47 -14.36
N LYS A 437 -45.37 12.20 -14.45
CA LYS A 437 -44.87 12.67 -15.76
C LYS A 437 -43.37 12.91 -15.80
N LYS A 438 -42.66 12.08 -16.61
CA LYS A 438 -41.34 12.27 -17.25
C LYS A 438 -40.07 11.99 -16.45
N GLY A 439 -39.34 10.97 -16.92
CA GLY A 439 -37.87 10.86 -16.95
C GLY A 439 -37.15 10.95 -15.61
N GLU A 440 -36.41 9.91 -15.23
CA GLU A 440 -35.47 9.93 -14.09
C GLU A 440 -34.51 11.13 -14.20
N LYS A 441 -34.73 12.12 -13.37
CA LYS A 441 -33.84 13.28 -13.27
C LYS A 441 -32.74 12.93 -12.28
N GLN A 442 -31.53 12.69 -12.80
CA GLN A 442 -30.36 12.49 -11.97
C GLN A 442 -30.14 13.73 -11.10
N LEU A 443 -30.05 13.56 -9.78
CA LEU A 443 -29.93 14.64 -8.78
C LEU A 443 -28.58 15.34 -8.83
N PHE A 444 -27.54 14.62 -9.20
CA PHE A 444 -26.16 15.08 -9.31
C PHE A 444 -25.59 14.68 -10.66
N GLY A 445 -24.65 15.45 -11.19
CA GLY A 445 -23.90 15.08 -12.40
C GLY A 445 -24.66 15.04 -13.73
N GLY A 446 -25.91 15.51 -13.77
CA GLY A 446 -26.74 15.55 -14.99
C GLY A 446 -26.40 16.70 -15.94
N GLY A 447 -25.17 17.25 -15.91
CA GLY A 447 -24.77 18.37 -16.75
C GLY A 447 -24.42 17.99 -18.18
N GLU A 448 -24.18 19.04 -18.99
CA GLU A 448 -23.80 18.90 -20.38
C GLU A 448 -22.31 18.54 -20.54
N GLY A 449 -22.04 17.49 -21.29
CA GLY A 449 -20.73 17.06 -21.73
C GLY A 449 -20.34 17.63 -23.10
N LEU A 450 -19.85 16.77 -23.98
CA LEU A 450 -19.62 17.11 -25.37
C LEU A 450 -20.97 17.35 -26.09
N PRO A 451 -21.00 18.04 -27.23
CA PRO A 451 -22.23 18.38 -27.93
C PRO A 451 -23.17 17.19 -28.13
N GLY A 452 -24.38 17.27 -27.59
CA GLY A 452 -25.41 16.24 -27.68
C GLY A 452 -25.30 15.09 -26.68
N MET A 453 -24.39 15.15 -25.71
CA MET A 453 -24.17 14.12 -24.67
C MET A 453 -24.28 14.75 -23.26
N SER A 454 -24.73 13.98 -22.33
CA SER A 454 -24.55 14.27 -20.91
C SER A 454 -23.08 14.09 -20.49
N TRP A 455 -22.73 14.59 -19.29
CA TRP A 455 -21.36 14.44 -18.77
C TRP A 455 -20.97 12.95 -18.59
N SER A 456 -21.83 12.15 -18.00
CA SER A 456 -21.57 10.71 -17.81
C SER A 456 -21.46 9.94 -19.14
N GLU A 457 -22.27 10.30 -20.14
CA GLU A 457 -22.14 9.71 -21.50
C GLU A 457 -20.84 10.11 -22.16
N THR A 458 -20.39 11.34 -22.00
CA THR A 458 -19.10 11.83 -22.50
C THR A 458 -17.93 11.06 -21.87
N CYS A 459 -17.92 10.87 -20.57
CA CYS A 459 -16.88 10.11 -19.86
C CYS A 459 -16.86 8.64 -20.32
N ARG A 460 -18.03 8.02 -20.50
CA ARG A 460 -18.14 6.65 -21.02
C ARG A 460 -17.62 6.55 -22.45
N MET A 461 -18.01 7.50 -23.30
CA MET A 461 -17.54 7.57 -24.69
C MET A 461 -16.01 7.66 -24.77
N TRP A 462 -15.37 8.47 -23.93
CA TRP A 462 -13.90 8.54 -23.88
C TRP A 462 -13.28 7.21 -23.48
N LYS A 463 -13.84 6.52 -22.48
CA LYS A 463 -13.36 5.21 -22.04
C LYS A 463 -13.45 4.17 -23.17
N GLU A 464 -14.56 4.17 -23.91
CA GLU A 464 -14.79 3.23 -25.04
C GLU A 464 -13.94 3.58 -26.26
N THR A 465 -13.73 4.88 -26.54
CA THR A 465 -12.99 5.34 -27.74
C THR A 465 -11.48 5.21 -27.57
N TYR A 466 -10.97 5.37 -26.32
CA TYR A 466 -9.54 5.39 -26.04
C TYR A 466 -9.10 4.27 -25.09
N PRO A 467 -9.39 2.99 -25.39
CA PRO A 467 -8.92 1.90 -24.57
C PRO A 467 -7.39 1.89 -24.53
N VAL A 468 -6.82 1.58 -23.36
CA VAL A 468 -5.36 1.47 -23.20
C VAL A 468 -4.81 0.35 -24.05
N VAL A 469 -5.42 -0.84 -23.96
CA VAL A 469 -5.03 -1.98 -24.80
C VAL A 469 -5.83 -1.92 -26.10
N GLN A 470 -5.14 -1.69 -27.20
CA GLN A 470 -5.68 -1.51 -28.53
C GLN A 470 -5.44 -2.75 -29.39
N GLU A 471 -6.15 -2.86 -30.50
CA GLU A 471 -6.00 -3.95 -31.46
C GLU A 471 -4.55 -4.15 -31.95
N LYS A 472 -3.80 -3.06 -32.13
CA LYS A 472 -2.38 -3.10 -32.51
C LYS A 472 -1.52 -3.90 -31.51
N HIS A 473 -1.86 -3.92 -30.21
CA HIS A 473 -1.12 -4.67 -29.20
C HIS A 473 -1.38 -6.18 -29.30
N TRP A 474 -2.51 -6.59 -29.83
CA TRP A 474 -2.86 -7.99 -30.06
C TRP A 474 -2.38 -8.53 -31.42
N ASN A 475 -2.14 -7.64 -32.39
CA ASN A 475 -1.77 -8.00 -33.76
C ASN A 475 -0.27 -8.32 -33.96
N PHE A 476 0.46 -8.57 -32.88
CA PHE A 476 1.84 -9.06 -32.95
C PHE A 476 1.87 -10.48 -33.49
N THR A 477 2.75 -10.73 -34.46
CA THR A 477 2.89 -12.05 -35.11
C THR A 477 3.83 -12.98 -34.34
N ASP A 478 3.80 -14.28 -34.65
CA ASP A 478 4.73 -15.25 -34.04
C ASP A 478 6.20 -15.09 -34.53
N GLN A 479 6.53 -13.99 -35.19
CA GLN A 479 7.90 -13.58 -35.51
C GLN A 479 8.42 -12.50 -34.54
N GLU A 480 7.55 -12.00 -33.67
CA GLU A 480 7.83 -10.95 -32.69
C GLU A 480 7.61 -11.49 -31.29
N PRO A 481 8.40 -11.05 -30.27
CA PRO A 481 8.05 -11.31 -28.87
C PRO A 481 6.67 -10.77 -28.54
N ALA A 482 6.04 -11.30 -27.49
CA ALA A 482 4.71 -10.87 -27.09
C ALA A 482 4.65 -9.36 -26.78
N ASN A 483 3.47 -8.76 -26.88
CA ASN A 483 3.25 -7.38 -26.48
C ASN A 483 2.93 -7.31 -24.99
N VAL A 484 3.61 -6.44 -24.23
CA VAL A 484 3.44 -6.35 -22.77
C VAL A 484 2.02 -5.90 -22.39
N TYR A 485 1.34 -5.05 -23.18
CA TYR A 485 -0.06 -4.65 -22.92
C TYR A 485 -1.02 -5.81 -23.10
N ALA A 486 -0.83 -6.58 -24.17
CA ALA A 486 -1.59 -7.80 -24.42
C ALA A 486 -1.36 -8.83 -23.30
N ALA A 487 -0.10 -8.98 -22.83
CA ALA A 487 0.24 -9.88 -21.75
C ALA A 487 -0.46 -9.51 -20.43
N ILE A 488 -0.39 -8.25 -19.99
CA ILE A 488 -1.06 -7.78 -18.76
C ILE A 488 -2.59 -7.94 -18.88
N GLN A 489 -3.18 -7.62 -20.02
CA GLN A 489 -4.61 -7.81 -20.21
C GLN A 489 -4.99 -9.30 -20.24
N ALA A 490 -4.17 -10.17 -20.88
CA ALA A 490 -4.39 -11.61 -20.87
C ALA A 490 -4.38 -12.19 -19.46
N ILE A 491 -3.48 -11.73 -18.60
CA ILE A 491 -3.42 -12.12 -17.18
C ILE A 491 -4.69 -11.63 -16.48
N SER A 492 -4.89 -10.31 -16.40
CA SER A 492 -5.90 -9.68 -15.54
C SER A 492 -7.33 -10.07 -15.92
N SER A 493 -7.62 -10.22 -17.22
CA SER A 493 -8.95 -10.62 -17.70
C SER A 493 -9.36 -12.03 -17.28
N ARG A 494 -8.41 -12.93 -16.98
CA ARG A 494 -8.65 -14.32 -16.55
C ARG A 494 -8.70 -14.50 -15.03
N LEU A 495 -8.37 -13.48 -14.27
CA LEU A 495 -8.43 -13.53 -12.82
C LEU A 495 -9.87 -13.48 -12.32
N LYS A 496 -10.07 -13.93 -11.09
CA LYS A 496 -11.37 -13.94 -10.42
C LYS A 496 -11.64 -12.61 -9.72
N GLU A 497 -12.89 -12.34 -9.40
CA GLU A 497 -13.24 -11.34 -8.40
C GLU A 497 -12.53 -11.63 -7.07
N ASP A 498 -12.32 -10.59 -6.26
CA ASP A 498 -11.71 -10.69 -4.92
C ASP A 498 -10.23 -11.13 -4.88
N GLN A 499 -9.60 -11.40 -6.02
CA GLN A 499 -8.20 -11.86 -6.07
C GLN A 499 -7.20 -10.75 -5.73
N ILE A 500 -6.11 -11.12 -5.04
CA ILE A 500 -5.04 -10.19 -4.72
C ILE A 500 -3.93 -10.31 -5.74
N THR A 501 -3.53 -9.18 -6.32
CA THR A 501 -2.37 -9.09 -7.21
C THR A 501 -1.36 -8.11 -6.63
N VAL A 502 -0.11 -8.58 -6.53
CA VAL A 502 1.06 -7.75 -6.22
C VAL A 502 1.81 -7.48 -7.51
N VAL A 503 2.26 -6.25 -7.69
CA VAL A 503 2.96 -5.83 -8.91
C VAL A 503 4.30 -5.19 -8.56
N GLY A 504 5.36 -5.77 -9.11
CA GLY A 504 6.73 -5.25 -8.96
C GLY A 504 7.02 -4.07 -9.88
N ASN A 505 8.05 -3.29 -9.55
CA ASN A 505 8.38 -2.09 -10.30
C ASN A 505 9.02 -2.37 -11.66
N GLY A 506 8.97 -1.37 -12.55
CA GLY A 506 9.39 -1.48 -13.94
C GLY A 506 8.22 -1.61 -14.91
N SER A 507 8.37 -2.38 -16.00
CA SER A 507 7.31 -2.56 -17.01
C SER A 507 6.05 -3.19 -16.42
N ALA A 508 6.20 -4.13 -15.48
CA ALA A 508 5.08 -4.75 -14.78
C ALA A 508 4.19 -3.71 -14.08
N CYS A 509 4.79 -2.78 -13.31
CA CYS A 509 4.06 -1.71 -12.62
C CYS A 509 3.48 -0.68 -13.60
N VAL A 510 4.29 -0.19 -14.55
CA VAL A 510 3.84 0.86 -15.47
C VAL A 510 2.72 0.37 -16.36
N VAL A 511 2.87 -0.78 -17.01
CA VAL A 511 1.82 -1.34 -17.87
C VAL A 511 0.68 -1.94 -17.03
N GLY A 512 1.00 -2.49 -15.84
CA GLY A 512 -0.01 -2.92 -14.86
C GLY A 512 -0.92 -1.77 -14.46
N GLY A 513 -0.36 -0.64 -14.02
CA GLY A 513 -1.13 0.57 -13.71
C GLY A 513 -1.94 1.12 -14.89
N HIS A 514 -1.61 0.77 -16.13
CA HIS A 514 -2.33 1.18 -17.34
C HIS A 514 -3.40 0.17 -17.78
N ALA A 515 -2.98 -1.08 -18.00
CA ALA A 515 -3.69 -2.09 -18.80
C ALA A 515 -4.37 -3.19 -17.97
N TYR A 516 -4.14 -3.20 -16.65
CA TYR A 516 -4.73 -4.20 -15.78
C TYR A 516 -6.24 -3.97 -15.62
N VAL A 517 -7.02 -5.02 -15.87
CA VAL A 517 -8.48 -5.02 -15.69
C VAL A 517 -8.79 -5.36 -14.23
N ILE A 518 -9.23 -4.38 -13.47
CA ILE A 518 -9.66 -4.57 -12.08
C ILE A 518 -11.09 -5.11 -12.06
N LYS A 519 -11.29 -6.23 -11.36
CA LYS A 519 -12.61 -6.81 -11.10
C LYS A 519 -13.08 -6.47 -9.68
N LYS A 520 -14.36 -6.69 -9.44
CA LYS A 520 -14.99 -6.38 -8.15
C LYS A 520 -14.26 -7.08 -6.99
N GLY A 521 -13.96 -6.33 -5.94
CA GLY A 521 -13.33 -6.82 -4.73
C GLY A 521 -11.85 -7.18 -4.83
N GLN A 522 -11.23 -7.05 -6.01
CA GLN A 522 -9.79 -7.27 -6.16
C GLN A 522 -8.96 -6.25 -5.37
N ARG A 523 -7.75 -6.67 -5.01
CA ARG A 523 -6.72 -5.79 -4.49
C ARG A 523 -5.55 -5.77 -5.47
N PHE A 524 -5.09 -4.57 -5.78
CA PHE A 524 -3.94 -4.31 -6.65
C PHE A 524 -2.87 -3.57 -5.84
N ILE A 525 -1.77 -4.26 -5.51
CA ILE A 525 -0.77 -3.80 -4.56
C ILE A 525 0.52 -3.43 -5.28
N THR A 526 0.96 -2.20 -5.07
CA THR A 526 2.25 -1.68 -5.53
C THR A 526 2.78 -0.64 -4.54
N ASN A 527 4.09 -0.35 -4.53
CA ASN A 527 4.68 0.72 -3.73
C ASN A 527 5.10 1.90 -4.61
N SER A 528 4.13 2.66 -5.08
CA SER A 528 4.37 3.63 -6.14
C SER A 528 5.23 4.84 -5.73
N ALA A 529 5.24 5.25 -4.46
CA ALA A 529 5.95 6.45 -4.05
C ALA A 529 7.46 6.26 -4.05
N VAL A 530 7.98 5.18 -3.47
CA VAL A 530 9.41 4.86 -3.51
C VAL A 530 9.79 4.12 -4.79
N ALA A 531 8.87 3.33 -5.32
CA ALA A 531 9.02 2.55 -6.55
C ALA A 531 10.28 1.65 -6.55
N ALA A 532 10.56 0.99 -5.42
CA ALA A 532 11.71 0.12 -5.29
C ALA A 532 11.57 -1.13 -6.16
N MET A 533 12.58 -1.43 -6.99
CA MET A 533 12.73 -2.77 -7.57
C MET A 533 13.06 -3.77 -6.46
N GLY A 534 12.64 -5.03 -6.63
CA GLY A 534 12.74 -6.06 -5.58
C GLY A 534 11.62 -6.01 -4.55
N TYR A 535 10.61 -5.16 -4.75
CA TYR A 535 9.38 -5.12 -3.93
C TYR A 535 8.55 -6.41 -4.07
N ASP A 536 8.52 -6.97 -5.23
CA ASP A 536 7.62 -8.00 -5.77
C ASP A 536 7.53 -9.28 -4.90
N LEU A 537 8.59 -10.08 -4.81
CA LEU A 537 8.58 -11.33 -4.04
C LEU A 537 8.26 -11.11 -2.55
N PRO A 538 8.94 -10.18 -1.85
CA PRO A 538 8.64 -9.92 -0.45
C PRO A 538 7.22 -9.40 -0.23
N ALA A 539 6.73 -8.51 -1.08
CA ALA A 539 5.37 -8.00 -0.97
C ALA A 539 4.33 -9.10 -1.22
N ALA A 540 4.62 -10.03 -2.14
CA ALA A 540 3.75 -11.19 -2.35
C ALA A 540 3.71 -12.10 -1.11
N ILE A 541 4.83 -12.28 -0.40
CA ILE A 541 4.90 -13.01 0.88
C ILE A 541 4.01 -12.32 1.92
N GLY A 542 4.20 -11.01 2.11
CA GLY A 542 3.41 -10.22 3.06
C GLY A 542 1.92 -10.22 2.77
N ALA A 543 1.53 -9.97 1.52
CA ALA A 543 0.15 -9.97 1.10
C ALA A 543 -0.50 -11.35 1.17
N TRP A 544 0.22 -12.42 0.83
CA TRP A 544 -0.25 -13.79 0.98
C TRP A 544 -0.49 -14.14 2.45
N THR A 545 0.44 -13.78 3.32
CA THR A 545 0.32 -13.98 4.77
C THR A 545 -0.88 -13.23 5.33
N ALA A 546 -1.06 -11.96 4.95
CA ALA A 546 -2.22 -11.16 5.35
C ALA A 546 -3.54 -11.79 4.88
N SER A 547 -3.60 -12.34 3.68
CA SER A 547 -4.79 -12.97 3.13
C SER A 547 -5.21 -14.24 3.90
N ARG A 548 -4.35 -14.80 4.75
CA ARG A 548 -4.62 -15.96 5.63
C ARG A 548 -4.96 -15.55 7.06
N ASP A 549 -4.82 -14.29 7.40
CA ASP A 549 -5.24 -13.79 8.70
C ASP A 549 -6.78 -13.80 8.79
N SER A 550 -7.32 -14.48 9.81
CA SER A 550 -8.78 -14.56 10.03
C SER A 550 -9.47 -13.20 10.15
N ARG A 551 -8.74 -12.13 10.45
CA ARG A 551 -9.24 -10.75 10.47
C ARG A 551 -9.57 -10.22 9.08
N CYS A 552 -8.97 -10.77 8.02
CA CYS A 552 -9.33 -10.46 6.64
C CYS A 552 -10.75 -10.95 6.27
N TYR A 553 -11.34 -11.80 7.10
CA TYR A 553 -12.68 -12.38 6.89
C TYR A 553 -13.83 -11.50 7.39
N SER A 554 -13.56 -10.27 7.81
CA SER A 554 -14.59 -9.34 8.31
C SER A 554 -15.77 -9.12 7.34
N GLN A 555 -15.61 -9.54 6.07
CA GLN A 555 -16.67 -9.58 5.05
C GLN A 555 -17.25 -10.98 4.82
N GLY A 556 -16.98 -11.96 5.69
CA GLY A 556 -17.53 -13.32 5.60
C GLY A 556 -16.96 -14.20 4.49
N ARG A 557 -15.82 -13.84 3.91
CA ARG A 557 -15.18 -14.57 2.80
C ARG A 557 -13.87 -15.22 3.27
N ASP A 558 -13.82 -16.55 3.22
CA ASP A 558 -12.60 -17.32 3.45
C ASP A 558 -11.75 -17.33 2.16
N ARG A 559 -10.58 -16.72 2.20
CA ARG A 559 -9.60 -16.69 1.10
C ARG A 559 -8.49 -17.73 1.27
N SER A 560 -8.57 -18.59 2.26
CA SER A 560 -7.50 -19.54 2.61
C SER A 560 -7.11 -20.50 1.48
N GLY A 561 -7.99 -20.72 0.51
CA GLY A 561 -7.76 -21.57 -0.66
C GLY A 561 -7.38 -20.82 -1.94
N GLU A 562 -7.26 -19.48 -1.93
CA GLU A 562 -7.00 -18.72 -3.14
C GLU A 562 -5.50 -18.45 -3.33
N ASP A 563 -5.02 -18.62 -4.58
CA ASP A 563 -3.65 -18.26 -4.93
C ASP A 563 -3.52 -16.72 -5.04
N LEU A 564 -2.37 -16.20 -4.62
CA LEU A 564 -1.99 -14.81 -4.86
C LEU A 564 -1.30 -14.70 -6.22
N ILE A 565 -1.55 -13.61 -6.93
CA ILE A 565 -0.91 -13.31 -8.21
C ILE A 565 0.24 -12.33 -7.99
N LEU A 566 1.39 -12.64 -8.55
CA LEU A 566 2.53 -11.75 -8.62
C LEU A 566 2.87 -11.46 -10.08
N VAL A 567 2.93 -10.19 -10.43
CA VAL A 567 3.46 -9.74 -11.74
C VAL A 567 4.75 -8.98 -11.50
N THR A 568 5.86 -9.45 -12.05
CA THR A 568 7.20 -8.89 -11.84
C THR A 568 7.96 -8.74 -13.15
N GLY A 569 9.11 -8.06 -13.12
CA GLY A 569 10.04 -7.93 -14.24
C GLY A 569 11.33 -8.72 -14.01
N ASP A 570 12.00 -9.07 -15.10
CA ASP A 570 13.28 -9.83 -15.10
C ASP A 570 14.40 -9.14 -14.30
N GLY A 571 14.41 -7.78 -14.30
CA GLY A 571 15.36 -7.01 -13.49
C GLY A 571 14.95 -6.86 -12.04
N SER A 572 13.65 -6.69 -11.76
CA SER A 572 13.15 -6.45 -10.40
C SER A 572 13.26 -7.68 -9.52
N ILE A 573 12.91 -8.85 -10.04
CA ILE A 573 12.95 -10.11 -9.28
C ILE A 573 14.35 -10.45 -8.78
N GLN A 574 15.42 -9.99 -9.47
CA GLN A 574 16.81 -10.26 -9.08
C GLN A 574 17.18 -9.66 -7.72
N MET A 575 16.53 -8.58 -7.30
CA MET A 575 16.93 -7.84 -6.10
C MET A 575 16.54 -8.51 -4.78
N ASN A 576 15.57 -9.45 -4.83
CA ASN A 576 15.18 -10.29 -3.69
C ASN A 576 14.90 -11.74 -4.13
N LEU A 577 15.68 -12.23 -5.08
CA LEU A 577 15.51 -13.55 -5.71
C LEU A 577 15.52 -14.70 -4.70
N GLN A 578 16.29 -14.57 -3.61
CA GLN A 578 16.41 -15.56 -2.54
C GLN A 578 15.05 -15.85 -1.86
N GLU A 579 14.09 -14.95 -1.93
CA GLU A 579 12.77 -15.13 -1.31
C GLU A 579 11.89 -16.14 -2.06
N LEU A 580 12.31 -16.60 -3.25
CA LEU A 580 11.74 -17.79 -3.87
C LEU A 580 11.82 -19.01 -2.92
N GLN A 581 12.90 -19.11 -2.12
CA GLN A 581 13.05 -20.19 -1.15
C GLN A 581 12.07 -20.03 0.03
N THR A 582 11.82 -18.81 0.48
CA THR A 582 10.81 -18.52 1.54
C THR A 582 9.42 -18.96 1.09
N ILE A 583 9.03 -18.66 -0.15
CA ILE A 583 7.74 -19.05 -0.75
C ILE A 583 7.61 -20.58 -0.79
N ILE A 584 8.65 -21.30 -1.24
CA ILE A 584 8.68 -22.78 -1.30
C ILE A 584 8.60 -23.38 0.10
N HIS A 585 9.42 -22.86 1.05
CA HIS A 585 9.45 -23.37 2.41
C HIS A 585 8.08 -23.33 3.08
N HIS A 586 7.39 -22.20 2.95
CA HIS A 586 6.07 -21.99 3.53
C HIS A 586 4.91 -22.50 2.65
N LYS A 587 5.21 -23.10 1.50
CA LYS A 587 4.20 -23.63 0.55
C LYS A 587 3.14 -22.59 0.19
N MET A 588 3.59 -21.36 -0.06
CA MET A 588 2.70 -20.26 -0.39
C MET A 588 2.14 -20.43 -1.79
N GLY A 589 0.82 -20.34 -1.94
CA GLY A 589 0.13 -20.37 -3.24
C GLY A 589 0.31 -19.03 -3.96
N ILE A 590 1.47 -18.82 -4.57
CA ILE A 590 1.79 -17.60 -5.32
C ILE A 590 2.08 -17.98 -6.77
N LYS A 591 1.30 -17.41 -7.71
CA LYS A 591 1.49 -17.57 -9.17
C LYS A 591 2.30 -16.39 -9.68
N ILE A 592 3.49 -16.64 -10.18
CA ILE A 592 4.43 -15.61 -10.61
C ILE A 592 4.37 -15.48 -12.13
N PHE A 593 3.96 -14.30 -12.61
CA PHE A 593 4.07 -13.89 -14.01
C PHE A 593 5.28 -12.96 -14.16
N LEU A 594 6.32 -13.45 -14.81
CA LEU A 594 7.57 -12.75 -15.04
C LEU A 594 7.55 -12.11 -16.43
N ILE A 595 7.54 -10.80 -16.48
CA ILE A 595 7.65 -10.02 -17.74
C ILE A 595 9.14 -9.86 -18.07
N ASN A 596 9.59 -10.60 -19.07
CA ASN A 596 10.98 -10.56 -19.54
C ASN A 596 11.10 -9.67 -20.78
N ASN A 597 11.68 -8.50 -20.62
CA ASN A 597 12.03 -7.56 -21.70
C ASN A 597 13.55 -7.36 -21.82
N GLY A 598 14.37 -8.29 -21.32
CA GLY A 598 15.82 -8.27 -21.38
C GLY A 598 16.47 -7.14 -20.59
N GLY A 599 15.81 -6.64 -19.52
CA GLY A 599 16.43 -5.68 -18.61
C GLY A 599 15.59 -4.50 -18.14
N TYR A 600 16.24 -3.38 -17.88
CA TYR A 600 15.62 -2.18 -17.28
C TYR A 600 14.94 -1.28 -18.33
N HIS A 601 13.77 -1.70 -18.76
CA HIS A 601 13.08 -1.11 -19.91
C HIS A 601 12.75 0.39 -19.76
N SER A 602 12.37 0.86 -18.58
CA SER A 602 12.12 2.29 -18.34
C SER A 602 13.36 3.14 -18.62
N ILE A 603 14.53 2.63 -18.21
CA ILE A 603 15.81 3.31 -18.43
C ILE A 603 16.26 3.18 -19.89
N ARG A 604 15.98 2.03 -20.54
CA ARG A 604 16.19 1.84 -21.98
C ARG A 604 15.48 2.91 -22.79
N GLN A 605 14.19 3.15 -22.52
CA GLN A 605 13.43 4.22 -23.18
C GLN A 605 14.01 5.61 -22.89
N THR A 606 14.42 5.88 -21.66
CA THR A 606 15.02 7.16 -21.29
C THR A 606 16.31 7.39 -22.04
N GLN A 607 17.22 6.40 -22.08
CA GLN A 607 18.48 6.53 -22.77
C GLN A 607 18.28 6.71 -24.28
N LYS A 608 17.44 5.86 -24.92
CA LYS A 608 17.12 6.00 -26.36
C LYS A 608 16.55 7.39 -26.71
N ASN A 609 15.66 7.93 -25.87
CA ASN A 609 14.95 9.18 -26.16
C ASN A 609 15.81 10.44 -25.94
N PHE A 610 16.74 10.42 -24.97
CA PHE A 610 17.47 11.63 -24.56
C PHE A 610 18.96 11.61 -24.94
N PHE A 611 19.56 10.42 -24.98
CA PHE A 611 21.01 10.29 -25.12
C PHE A 611 21.44 9.53 -26.40
N GLY A 612 20.59 8.62 -26.90
CA GLY A 612 20.91 7.78 -28.06
C GLY A 612 21.81 6.61 -27.73
N GLU A 613 22.41 6.00 -28.77
CA GLU A 613 23.33 4.88 -28.64
C GLU A 613 24.78 5.36 -28.39
N PRO A 614 25.66 4.59 -27.70
CA PRO A 614 25.39 3.26 -27.12
C PRO A 614 24.62 3.33 -25.81
N LEU A 615 23.79 2.31 -25.55
CA LEU A 615 23.10 2.12 -24.27
C LEU A 615 24.06 1.55 -23.22
N ILE A 616 23.86 1.88 -21.93
CA ILE A 616 24.71 1.47 -20.82
C ILE A 616 23.89 0.94 -19.63
N GLY A 617 24.31 -0.17 -19.02
CA GLY A 617 23.80 -0.70 -17.73
C GLY A 617 22.33 -1.07 -17.72
N ILE A 618 21.74 -1.44 -18.84
CA ILE A 618 20.29 -1.67 -18.93
C ILE A 618 19.90 -3.12 -19.20
N GLY A 619 20.77 -3.93 -19.76
CA GLY A 619 20.44 -5.32 -20.05
C GLY A 619 21.20 -5.90 -21.25
N VAL A 620 20.56 -6.84 -21.92
CA VAL A 620 21.21 -7.64 -22.99
C VAL A 620 21.65 -6.79 -24.19
N ASP A 621 20.93 -5.72 -24.50
CA ASP A 621 21.24 -4.82 -25.63
C ASP A 621 22.31 -3.76 -25.30
N SER A 622 22.61 -3.51 -24.03
CA SER A 622 23.79 -2.71 -23.66
C SER A 622 25.09 -3.52 -23.63
N GLY A 623 24.99 -4.85 -23.50
CA GLY A 623 26.12 -5.77 -23.54
C GLY A 623 27.01 -5.78 -22.29
N ASP A 624 26.69 -4.96 -21.29
CA ASP A 624 27.43 -4.80 -20.03
C ASP A 624 26.65 -5.33 -18.81
N LEU A 625 25.44 -5.81 -19.00
CA LEU A 625 24.59 -6.43 -17.99
C LEU A 625 23.83 -7.62 -18.61
N SER A 626 23.68 -8.70 -17.84
CA SER A 626 22.92 -9.88 -18.24
C SER A 626 22.04 -10.39 -17.11
N PHE A 627 21.04 -11.19 -17.45
CA PHE A 627 20.13 -11.83 -16.51
C PHE A 627 20.26 -13.35 -16.58
N PRO A 628 19.99 -14.05 -15.49
CA PRO A 628 20.08 -15.51 -15.47
C PRO A 628 18.94 -16.14 -16.30
N ASP A 629 19.17 -17.39 -16.69
CA ASP A 629 18.17 -18.26 -17.29
C ASP A 629 17.13 -18.63 -16.23
N MET A 630 15.91 -18.12 -16.39
CA MET A 630 14.85 -18.26 -15.38
C MET A 630 14.30 -19.68 -15.30
N GLU A 631 14.34 -20.46 -16.39
CA GLU A 631 13.94 -21.88 -16.36
C GLU A 631 14.87 -22.68 -15.45
N LYS A 632 16.17 -22.44 -15.53
CA LYS A 632 17.15 -23.10 -14.64
C LYS A 632 16.99 -22.67 -13.18
N LEU A 633 16.72 -21.39 -12.95
CA LEU A 633 16.44 -20.89 -11.60
C LEU A 633 15.16 -21.48 -11.03
N ALA A 634 14.08 -21.51 -11.80
CA ALA A 634 12.82 -22.14 -11.40
C ALA A 634 13.06 -23.60 -11.00
N CYS A 635 13.78 -24.35 -11.83
CA CYS A 635 14.13 -25.73 -11.54
C CYS A 635 14.96 -25.86 -10.25
N ALA A 636 15.95 -24.97 -10.03
CA ALA A 636 16.83 -25.00 -8.85
C ALA A 636 16.06 -24.75 -7.54
N TYR A 637 15.05 -23.88 -7.56
CA TYR A 637 14.17 -23.60 -6.41
C TYR A 637 12.98 -24.57 -6.30
N GLY A 638 12.74 -25.43 -7.30
CA GLY A 638 11.64 -26.39 -7.29
C GLY A 638 10.30 -25.84 -7.76
N TYR A 639 10.31 -24.78 -8.57
CA TYR A 639 9.11 -24.23 -9.22
C TYR A 639 8.78 -24.98 -10.52
N SER A 640 7.48 -25.11 -10.79
CA SER A 640 7.02 -25.40 -12.15
C SER A 640 7.32 -24.19 -13.05
N TYR A 641 7.73 -24.44 -14.30
CA TYR A 641 8.07 -23.39 -15.25
C TYR A 641 7.18 -23.48 -16.49
N ILE A 642 6.64 -22.34 -16.89
CA ILE A 642 5.84 -22.16 -18.10
C ILE A 642 6.40 -20.94 -18.83
N LYS A 643 6.42 -20.97 -20.16
CA LYS A 643 6.82 -19.79 -20.93
C LYS A 643 5.83 -19.43 -22.02
N ALA A 644 5.83 -18.16 -22.41
CA ALA A 644 5.18 -17.65 -23.60
C ALA A 644 6.12 -16.68 -24.32
N GLU A 645 6.35 -16.90 -25.59
CA GLU A 645 7.25 -16.09 -26.44
C GLU A 645 6.47 -15.15 -27.35
N HIS A 646 5.21 -15.50 -27.67
CA HIS A 646 4.38 -14.79 -28.64
C HIS A 646 2.97 -14.52 -28.12
N ASN A 647 2.29 -13.55 -28.71
CA ASN A 647 0.90 -13.22 -28.35
C ASN A 647 -0.06 -14.41 -28.46
N SER A 648 0.15 -15.27 -29.45
CA SER A 648 -0.69 -16.48 -29.67
C SER A 648 -0.64 -17.48 -28.52
N GLU A 649 0.40 -17.44 -27.70
CA GLU A 649 0.63 -18.35 -26.57
C GLU A 649 0.10 -17.82 -25.24
N LEU A 650 -0.14 -16.49 -25.13
CA LEU A 650 -0.50 -15.82 -23.87
C LEU A 650 -1.69 -16.46 -23.16
N ALA A 651 -2.79 -16.68 -23.89
CA ALA A 651 -3.99 -17.24 -23.30
C ALA A 651 -3.75 -18.61 -22.66
N LYS A 652 -3.07 -19.50 -23.39
CA LYS A 652 -2.76 -20.85 -22.92
C LYS A 652 -1.79 -20.84 -21.74
N ALA A 653 -0.73 -20.04 -21.80
CA ALA A 653 0.27 -19.95 -20.73
C ALA A 653 -0.36 -19.41 -19.44
N VAL A 654 -1.19 -18.38 -19.50
CA VAL A 654 -1.91 -17.84 -18.34
C VAL A 654 -2.86 -18.90 -17.75
N GLU A 655 -3.67 -19.58 -18.57
CA GLU A 655 -4.60 -20.61 -18.09
C GLU A 655 -3.86 -21.78 -17.44
N GLN A 656 -2.76 -22.24 -18.02
CA GLN A 656 -1.90 -23.27 -17.43
C GLN A 656 -1.30 -22.84 -16.09
N THR A 657 -0.84 -21.59 -15.99
CA THR A 657 -0.28 -21.02 -14.77
C THR A 657 -1.33 -20.97 -13.66
N LEU A 658 -2.52 -20.48 -13.98
CA LEU A 658 -3.62 -20.39 -13.00
C LEU A 658 -4.15 -21.77 -12.56
N ALA A 659 -4.05 -22.78 -13.43
CA ALA A 659 -4.46 -24.14 -13.13
C ALA A 659 -3.36 -24.99 -12.46
N ALA A 660 -2.11 -24.55 -12.46
CA ALA A 660 -1.00 -25.30 -11.88
C ALA A 660 -1.16 -25.47 -10.37
N GLU A 661 -0.88 -26.66 -9.85
CA GLU A 661 -0.79 -26.90 -8.41
C GLU A 661 0.55 -26.40 -7.86
N GLY A 662 0.52 -25.67 -6.75
CA GLY A 662 1.72 -25.14 -6.06
C GLY A 662 2.36 -23.93 -6.76
N PRO A 663 3.61 -23.61 -6.37
CA PRO A 663 4.34 -22.47 -6.91
C PRO A 663 4.74 -22.67 -8.37
N VAL A 664 4.53 -21.65 -9.20
CA VAL A 664 4.82 -21.67 -10.64
C VAL A 664 5.35 -20.32 -11.10
N ILE A 665 6.32 -20.34 -12.00
CA ILE A 665 6.81 -19.16 -12.71
C ILE A 665 6.38 -19.27 -14.17
N CYS A 666 5.62 -18.31 -14.64
CA CYS A 666 5.29 -18.12 -16.04
C CYS A 666 6.11 -16.96 -16.58
N GLU A 667 7.13 -17.27 -17.37
CA GLU A 667 7.96 -16.26 -18.03
C GLU A 667 7.36 -15.86 -19.37
N ILE A 668 7.07 -14.58 -19.53
CA ILE A 668 6.51 -14.00 -20.75
C ILE A 668 7.54 -13.09 -21.40
N PHE A 669 8.07 -13.51 -22.55
CA PHE A 669 9.03 -12.72 -23.31
C PHE A 669 8.30 -11.64 -24.09
N VAL A 670 8.63 -10.38 -23.81
CA VAL A 670 7.96 -9.23 -24.43
C VAL A 670 8.93 -8.34 -25.21
N SER A 671 8.39 -7.61 -26.17
CA SER A 671 9.16 -6.71 -27.01
C SER A 671 9.92 -5.66 -26.20
N MET A 672 11.21 -5.50 -26.45
CA MET A 672 12.07 -4.47 -25.90
C MET A 672 11.81 -3.08 -26.49
N ASP A 673 11.08 -2.99 -27.60
CA ASP A 673 10.82 -1.74 -28.31
C ASP A 673 9.42 -1.15 -28.03
N GLN A 674 8.58 -1.86 -27.25
CA GLN A 674 7.26 -1.39 -26.90
C GLN A 674 7.36 -0.16 -25.96
N ASN A 675 6.95 1.00 -26.43
CA ASN A 675 6.89 2.20 -25.60
C ASN A 675 5.75 2.12 -24.58
N PHE A 676 5.94 2.77 -23.43
CA PHE A 676 4.83 3.01 -22.50
C PHE A 676 3.89 4.07 -23.08
N GLU A 677 2.61 3.72 -23.23
CA GLU A 677 1.59 4.57 -23.85
C GLU A 677 0.17 4.23 -23.34
N PRO A 678 -0.71 5.25 -23.14
CA PRO A 678 -0.37 6.67 -23.23
C PRO A 678 0.46 7.16 -22.04
N LYS A 679 1.25 8.22 -22.19
CA LYS A 679 1.99 8.85 -21.09
C LYS A 679 2.21 10.34 -21.29
N SER A 680 2.38 11.08 -20.21
CA SER A 680 2.91 12.44 -20.27
C SER A 680 4.35 12.39 -20.78
N SER A 681 4.65 13.14 -21.83
CA SER A 681 5.97 13.20 -22.45
C SER A 681 6.31 14.64 -22.85
N ALA A 682 7.59 15.01 -22.70
CA ALA A 682 8.01 16.32 -23.19
C ALA A 682 7.75 16.46 -24.70
N LYS A 683 7.17 17.58 -25.08
CA LYS A 683 6.93 17.95 -26.48
C LYS A 683 8.02 18.94 -26.92
N ARG A 684 8.65 18.67 -28.06
CA ARG A 684 9.61 19.60 -28.65
C ARG A 684 8.87 20.59 -29.56
N LEU A 685 8.93 21.85 -29.23
CA LEU A 685 8.38 22.94 -30.07
C LEU A 685 9.23 23.17 -31.31
N PRO A 686 8.70 23.86 -32.36
CA PRO A 686 9.45 24.17 -33.58
C PRO A 686 10.75 24.96 -33.37
N ASP A 687 10.84 25.72 -32.28
CA ASP A 687 12.05 26.45 -31.89
C ASP A 687 13.09 25.61 -31.14
N GLY A 688 12.80 24.31 -30.95
CA GLY A 688 13.64 23.38 -30.21
C GLY A 688 13.40 23.32 -28.70
N THR A 689 12.56 24.19 -28.15
CA THR A 689 12.23 24.21 -26.71
C THR A 689 11.46 22.96 -26.31
N LEU A 690 11.84 22.34 -25.16
CA LEU A 690 11.11 21.25 -24.56
C LEU A 690 10.08 21.79 -23.55
N VAL A 691 8.83 21.39 -23.72
CA VAL A 691 7.74 21.75 -22.81
C VAL A 691 7.03 20.52 -22.29
N SER A 692 6.54 20.56 -21.03
CA SER A 692 5.64 19.56 -20.50
C SER A 692 4.21 19.98 -20.86
N PRO A 693 3.50 19.23 -21.73
CA PRO A 693 2.11 19.54 -22.06
C PRO A 693 1.19 19.31 -20.85
N PRO A 694 -0.02 19.87 -20.86
CA PRO A 694 -1.04 19.50 -19.88
C PRO A 694 -1.45 18.02 -20.03
N LEU A 695 -2.06 17.46 -18.99
CA LEU A 695 -2.36 16.02 -18.93
C LEU A 695 -3.39 15.53 -19.95
N GLU A 696 -4.17 16.40 -20.57
CA GLU A 696 -5.02 16.02 -21.70
C GLU A 696 -4.21 15.64 -22.95
N ASP A 697 -2.96 16.13 -23.08
CA ASP A 697 -2.13 15.92 -24.27
C ASP A 697 -1.03 14.87 -24.02
N LEU A 698 -1.44 13.61 -23.94
CA LEU A 698 -0.55 12.46 -23.72
C LEU A 698 0.07 11.96 -25.03
N ALA A 699 1.31 11.48 -24.94
CA ALA A 699 1.95 10.77 -26.06
C ALA A 699 1.45 9.30 -26.17
N PRO A 700 1.31 8.75 -27.40
CA PRO A 700 1.42 9.42 -28.70
C PRO A 700 0.38 10.52 -28.86
N PHE A 701 0.81 11.70 -29.30
CA PHE A 701 -0.06 12.88 -29.36
C PHE A 701 -1.19 12.68 -30.39
N LEU A 702 -2.41 13.06 -29.99
CA LEU A 702 -3.56 13.03 -30.89
C LEU A 702 -3.48 14.16 -31.93
N PRO A 703 -4.10 13.99 -33.11
CA PRO A 703 -4.27 15.08 -34.08
C PRO A 703 -4.98 16.28 -33.46
N GLU A 704 -4.61 17.50 -33.88
CA GLU A 704 -5.17 18.74 -33.33
C GLU A 704 -6.71 18.79 -33.37
N GLU A 705 -7.30 18.37 -34.49
CA GLU A 705 -8.76 18.33 -34.68
C GLU A 705 -9.44 17.32 -33.73
N GLU A 706 -8.77 16.21 -33.45
CA GLU A 706 -9.28 15.19 -32.52
C GLU A 706 -9.18 15.70 -31.08
N MET A 707 -8.08 16.35 -30.72
CA MET A 707 -7.94 17.03 -29.43
C MET A 707 -9.00 18.10 -29.23
N ASP A 708 -9.26 18.93 -30.25
CA ASP A 708 -10.28 19.98 -30.17
C ASP A 708 -11.68 19.41 -29.94
N ARG A 709 -11.98 18.24 -30.52
CA ARG A 709 -13.27 17.54 -30.31
C ARG A 709 -13.44 16.96 -28.89
N ASN A 710 -12.34 16.66 -28.20
CA ASN A 710 -12.37 16.08 -26.86
C ASN A 710 -12.27 17.12 -25.73
N MET A 711 -12.09 18.41 -26.07
CA MET A 711 -11.95 19.46 -25.07
C MET A 711 -13.20 20.34 -25.00
N ILE A 712 -13.82 20.37 -23.81
CA ILE A 712 -14.95 21.25 -23.49
C ILE A 712 -14.45 22.60 -23.04
N ILE A 713 -13.30 22.61 -22.33
CA ILE A 713 -12.63 23.84 -21.89
C ILE A 713 -11.60 24.32 -22.94
N PRO A 714 -11.23 25.60 -22.94
CA PRO A 714 -10.19 26.10 -23.84
C PRO A 714 -8.87 25.35 -23.69
N ARG A 715 -8.31 24.93 -24.82
CA ARG A 715 -6.97 24.30 -24.85
C ARG A 715 -5.86 25.33 -24.58
N ILE A 716 -4.83 24.87 -23.92
CA ILE A 716 -3.57 25.61 -23.84
C ILE A 716 -2.79 25.33 -25.13
N ARG A 717 -2.85 26.27 -26.06
CA ARG A 717 -2.03 26.25 -27.30
C ARG A 717 -0.76 27.03 -27.05
N LYS A 718 0.39 26.39 -27.18
CA LYS A 718 1.71 27.06 -27.21
C LYS A 718 2.41 26.74 -28.50
#